data_503466da42709a80fbf082fa3a3fe902
#
_entry.id   503466da42709a80fbf082fa3a3fe902
#
_cell.length_a   1.000
_cell.length_b   1.000
_cell.length_c   1.000
_cell.angle_alpha   90.00
_cell.angle_beta   90.00
_cell.angle_gamma   90.00
#
_symmetry.space_group_name_H-M   'P 1'
#
loop_
_entity.id
_entity.type
_entity.pdbx_description
1 polymer ?
#
loop_
_entity_poly.entity_id
_entity_poly.type
_entity_poly.pdbx_seq_one_letter_code
_entity_poly.pdbx_strand_id
1 'polypeptide(L)'
;MTTKREWALSLAGDGFFIFPIKPLDKTPAITGWQEAATRDAGRIDQWWHHNPDYNIGIYTGKFGDDGGALLVVDVDVKEGKNGYEELLRLELDGWDLPQTRCHVTPSTGRHYLYRVSTPVRQGANVLAPGLDVRSRGGYVVGPGSALVQGVYSVAGSSAVEPAPHWLIERCGADTRPESGVRHDAVAVNPDHANRRAEWYLEHDALPAIQGQGGDQTTFCVAAKLKDMGVLEDTATMLMWDLWNPRCESPWELDELEKKVHNAYRYSENPPGVDSPEAAFANVPIEGAEENKEVHPYDKLNKDHAFVIAGGGAHILWETSDQHDKGTVEHLDIGAFKLKFAPIKMKVGKTETSIASQWLEWKGRRAYDGIVFSPGQNKEVTTGLNGSRKTYFNLWRGFSYSPAAVGSSHRALDLFLEHTRLNVCGGNELLSRWLLGYFAHLVQRPYEKPLVALVFRGGKGVGKNACIERIGALLGRHFLLTSNRRYLVGNFNGHLENCLMFALDEAFWSGDKQAEGTLKDLITGRDHVIEHKGKEPYTVANKTRVVIIGNEDWIVPVSHDERRFAFFDVGDGRKQDRAFFQTMREEMEHGGYPVLLRYLLDYPLSGLDFNEAPATEGLADQKIHSLNPMYQWWHKCLTDGRIIGAEFEGWPTTVDCERLRLAFMRYNKERRVTLWMHEDLKMGKLLKHSTPSLKRVRAGEGDSQAYVYIMPTLDVCRAEWAVFINHQTEWEGL
;
A
#
# COMPACT_ATOMS: atom_id res chain seq x y z
N MET A 1 47.87 18.82 -7.27
CA MET A 1 46.40 18.72 -7.23
C MET A 1 45.93 18.03 -8.49
N THR A 2 45.10 17.02 -8.39
CA THR A 2 44.55 16.29 -9.54
C THR A 2 43.68 17.25 -10.34
N THR A 3 43.90 17.37 -11.66
CA THR A 3 43.11 18.25 -12.54
C THR A 3 41.71 17.66 -12.80
N LYS A 4 40.74 18.48 -13.24
CA LYS A 4 39.41 18.00 -13.62
C LYS A 4 39.46 16.98 -14.76
N ARG A 5 40.41 17.15 -15.70
CA ARG A 5 40.70 16.19 -16.77
C ARG A 5 41.13 14.83 -16.20
N GLU A 6 42.08 14.82 -15.28
CA GLU A 6 42.52 13.56 -14.65
C GLU A 6 41.43 12.87 -13.86
N TRP A 7 40.57 13.65 -13.18
CA TRP A 7 39.36 13.13 -12.54
C TRP A 7 38.39 12.50 -13.55
N ALA A 8 38.12 13.18 -14.66
CA ALA A 8 37.20 12.66 -15.70
C ALA A 8 37.72 11.35 -16.30
N LEU A 9 39.02 11.27 -16.60
CA LEU A 9 39.67 10.06 -17.11
C LEU A 9 39.68 8.92 -16.08
N SER A 10 39.94 9.22 -14.82
CA SER A 10 39.87 8.24 -13.74
C SER A 10 38.46 7.67 -13.58
N LEU A 11 37.44 8.51 -13.57
CA LEU A 11 36.05 8.09 -13.47
C LEU A 11 35.62 7.23 -14.68
N ALA A 12 36.07 7.60 -15.89
CA ALA A 12 35.82 6.79 -17.08
C ALA A 12 36.49 5.40 -17.00
N GLY A 13 37.69 5.33 -16.42
CA GLY A 13 38.35 4.07 -16.10
C GLY A 13 37.62 3.23 -15.06
N ASP A 14 36.96 3.85 -14.09
CA ASP A 14 36.13 3.19 -13.09
C ASP A 14 34.74 2.73 -13.64
N GLY A 15 34.45 2.93 -14.93
CA GLY A 15 33.23 2.46 -15.59
C GLY A 15 32.15 3.50 -15.79
N PHE A 16 32.35 4.76 -15.41
CA PHE A 16 31.36 5.82 -15.55
C PHE A 16 31.37 6.44 -16.94
N PHE A 17 30.17 6.71 -17.48
CA PHE A 17 29.99 7.46 -18.73
C PHE A 17 30.00 8.95 -18.43
N ILE A 18 30.97 9.67 -18.97
CA ILE A 18 31.32 11.05 -18.63
C ILE A 18 30.91 12.01 -19.75
N PHE A 19 30.49 13.22 -19.38
CA PHE A 19 30.26 14.34 -20.27
C PHE A 19 30.59 15.67 -19.58
N PRO A 20 30.89 16.77 -20.32
CA PRO A 20 31.25 18.05 -19.73
C PRO A 20 30.02 18.81 -19.22
N ILE A 21 30.18 19.42 -18.06
CA ILE A 21 29.26 20.36 -17.43
C ILE A 21 29.91 21.77 -17.42
N LYS A 22 29.10 22.82 -17.51
CA LYS A 22 29.59 24.22 -17.47
C LYS A 22 30.40 24.50 -16.20
N PRO A 23 31.46 25.34 -16.26
CA PRO A 23 32.23 25.72 -15.10
C PRO A 23 31.37 26.38 -14.00
N LEU A 24 31.61 26.01 -12.75
CA LEU A 24 30.89 26.49 -11.55
C LEU A 24 29.37 26.29 -11.60
N ASP A 25 28.88 25.47 -12.48
CA ASP A 25 27.45 25.19 -12.70
C ASP A 25 27.21 23.67 -12.67
N LYS A 26 25.92 23.28 -12.67
CA LYS A 26 25.46 21.90 -12.77
C LYS A 26 24.88 21.57 -14.16
N THR A 27 24.73 22.56 -15.04
CA THR A 27 24.11 22.44 -16.37
C THR A 27 25.08 21.81 -17.38
N PRO A 28 24.66 20.84 -18.21
CA PRO A 28 25.48 20.27 -19.27
C PRO A 28 26.05 21.35 -20.21
N ALA A 29 27.30 21.20 -20.62
CA ALA A 29 27.97 22.13 -21.52
C ALA A 29 27.75 21.79 -23.01
N ILE A 30 27.15 20.63 -23.29
CA ILE A 30 26.85 20.13 -24.65
C ILE A 30 25.39 19.71 -24.77
N THR A 31 24.81 19.89 -25.96
CA THR A 31 23.49 19.35 -26.30
C THR A 31 23.60 17.86 -26.59
N GLY A 32 22.50 17.08 -26.37
CA GLY A 32 22.51 15.62 -26.58
C GLY A 32 23.52 14.89 -25.67
N TRP A 33 23.72 15.39 -24.46
CA TRP A 33 24.71 14.89 -23.54
C TRP A 33 24.50 13.41 -23.14
N GLN A 34 23.24 12.89 -23.17
CA GLN A 34 22.95 11.48 -22.87
C GLN A 34 23.59 10.53 -23.92
N GLU A 35 23.46 10.87 -25.19
CA GLU A 35 24.04 10.12 -26.31
C GLU A 35 25.54 10.36 -26.42
N ALA A 36 25.99 11.58 -26.05
CA ALA A 36 27.36 11.98 -26.09
C ALA A 36 28.22 11.42 -24.96
N ALA A 37 27.59 11.09 -23.80
CA ALA A 37 28.30 10.56 -22.65
C ALA A 37 29.12 9.32 -23.00
N THR A 38 30.40 9.29 -22.61
CA THR A 38 31.37 8.31 -23.11
C THR A 38 32.38 7.91 -22.05
N ARG A 39 33.05 6.78 -22.24
CA ARG A 39 34.24 6.32 -21.54
C ARG A 39 35.50 6.44 -22.40
N ASP A 40 35.37 6.87 -23.65
CA ASP A 40 36.49 7.03 -24.57
C ASP A 40 37.43 8.14 -24.08
N ALA A 41 38.65 7.77 -23.74
CA ALA A 41 39.64 8.67 -23.19
C ALA A 41 40.01 9.80 -24.18
N GLY A 42 40.03 9.52 -25.50
CA GLY A 42 40.35 10.50 -26.50
C GLY A 42 39.30 11.61 -26.60
N ARG A 43 38.01 11.24 -26.53
CA ARG A 43 36.91 12.19 -26.54
C ARG A 43 36.82 13.01 -25.25
N ILE A 44 37.05 12.37 -24.13
CA ILE A 44 37.14 13.06 -22.83
C ILE A 44 38.26 14.08 -22.86
N ASP A 45 39.43 13.67 -23.36
CA ASP A 45 40.61 14.51 -23.49
C ASP A 45 40.34 15.75 -24.34
N GLN A 46 39.67 15.59 -25.48
CA GLN A 46 39.26 16.71 -26.35
C GLN A 46 38.37 17.72 -25.64
N TRP A 47 37.44 17.30 -24.80
CA TRP A 47 36.56 18.22 -24.09
C TRP A 47 37.33 19.07 -23.08
N TRP A 48 38.18 18.44 -22.25
CA TRP A 48 38.95 19.18 -21.23
C TRP A 48 40.18 19.90 -21.83
N HIS A 49 40.62 19.53 -23.01
CA HIS A 49 41.58 20.33 -23.76
C HIS A 49 40.91 21.63 -24.32
N HIS A 50 39.66 21.54 -24.76
CA HIS A 50 38.90 22.71 -25.22
C HIS A 50 38.58 23.69 -24.07
N ASN A 51 38.17 23.18 -22.95
CA ASN A 51 37.97 24.00 -21.74
C ASN A 51 38.35 23.21 -20.47
N PRO A 52 39.53 23.50 -19.88
CA PRO A 52 40.00 22.83 -18.67
C PRO A 52 39.12 23.02 -17.43
N ASP A 53 38.27 24.04 -17.42
CA ASP A 53 37.41 24.41 -16.31
C ASP A 53 36.06 23.69 -16.29
N TYR A 54 35.74 22.88 -17.30
CA TYR A 54 34.53 22.10 -17.29
C TYR A 54 34.41 21.23 -16.04
N ASN A 55 33.22 21.24 -15.42
CA ASN A 55 32.83 20.28 -14.42
C ASN A 55 32.50 18.94 -15.07
N ILE A 56 32.39 17.88 -14.29
CA ILE A 56 32.26 16.51 -14.74
C ILE A 56 30.83 16.04 -14.51
N GLY A 57 30.11 15.63 -15.56
CA GLY A 57 28.85 14.97 -15.47
C GLY A 57 29.01 13.44 -15.56
N ILE A 58 28.34 12.72 -14.71
CA ILE A 58 28.26 11.25 -14.71
C ILE A 58 26.85 10.89 -15.16
N TYR A 59 26.72 10.29 -16.33
CA TYR A 59 25.44 9.80 -16.85
C TYR A 59 25.04 8.54 -16.11
N THR A 60 23.82 8.52 -15.54
CA THR A 60 23.34 7.40 -14.72
C THR A 60 22.63 6.30 -15.51
N GLY A 61 22.36 6.52 -16.81
CA GLY A 61 21.71 5.53 -17.68
C GLY A 61 22.61 4.39 -18.15
N LYS A 62 23.92 4.50 -17.99
CA LYS A 62 24.93 3.49 -18.41
C LYS A 62 26.04 3.36 -17.38
N PHE A 63 26.50 2.14 -17.15
CA PHE A 63 27.66 1.85 -16.29
C PHE A 63 28.34 0.54 -16.70
N GLY A 64 29.68 0.54 -16.74
CA GLY A 64 30.48 -0.64 -17.09
C GLY A 64 30.37 -1.04 -18.57
N ASP A 65 30.76 -2.27 -18.87
CA ASP A 65 30.76 -2.85 -20.24
C ASP A 65 29.61 -3.84 -20.45
N ASP A 66 28.88 -4.19 -19.38
CA ASP A 66 27.84 -5.21 -19.34
C ASP A 66 26.41 -4.68 -19.60
N GLY A 67 26.29 -3.41 -20.00
CA GLY A 67 24.98 -2.78 -20.26
C GLY A 67 24.20 -2.40 -19.01
N GLY A 68 24.83 -2.42 -17.83
CA GLY A 68 24.23 -1.96 -16.59
C GLY A 68 23.99 -0.46 -16.55
N ALA A 69 23.22 -0.02 -15.55
CA ALA A 69 22.94 1.38 -15.24
C ALA A 69 23.31 1.68 -13.79
N LEU A 70 23.30 2.97 -13.42
CA LEU A 70 23.43 3.42 -12.05
C LEU A 70 22.06 3.73 -11.45
N LEU A 71 21.90 3.37 -10.19
CA LEU A 71 20.92 3.92 -9.26
C LEU A 71 21.71 4.79 -8.28
N VAL A 72 21.45 6.07 -8.26
CA VAL A 72 22.08 7.01 -7.31
C VAL A 72 21.04 7.50 -6.33
N VAL A 73 21.31 7.27 -5.03
CA VAL A 73 20.55 7.90 -3.94
C VAL A 73 21.25 9.21 -3.61
N ASP A 74 20.58 10.32 -3.92
CA ASP A 74 21.05 11.68 -3.68
C ASP A 74 20.44 12.20 -2.37
N VAL A 75 21.27 12.34 -1.34
CA VAL A 75 20.90 12.81 -0.01
C VAL A 75 21.12 14.30 0.06
N ASP A 76 20.03 15.05 -0.04
CA ASP A 76 20.02 16.50 0.01
C ASP A 76 19.96 17.02 1.45
N VAL A 77 20.80 18.05 1.72
CA VAL A 77 20.77 18.84 2.96
C VAL A 77 20.57 20.30 2.58
N LYS A 78 19.36 20.82 2.80
CA LYS A 78 18.96 22.22 2.52
C LYS A 78 18.09 22.73 3.65
N GLU A 79 17.90 24.07 3.76
CA GLU A 79 16.99 24.65 4.74
C GLU A 79 15.58 24.00 4.67
N GLY A 80 15.17 23.40 5.80
CA GLY A 80 13.89 22.70 5.94
C GLY A 80 13.85 21.26 5.43
N LYS A 81 14.97 20.68 4.92
CA LYS A 81 15.07 19.28 4.51
C LYS A 81 16.41 18.69 4.94
N ASN A 82 16.38 17.61 5.71
CA ASN A 82 17.55 16.87 6.13
C ASN A 82 17.44 15.40 5.70
N GLY A 83 17.94 15.08 4.51
CA GLY A 83 17.89 13.72 3.97
C GLY A 83 18.61 12.69 4.84
N TYR A 84 19.55 13.07 5.71
CA TYR A 84 20.20 12.14 6.65
C TYR A 84 19.25 11.67 7.76
N GLU A 85 18.32 12.50 8.22
CA GLU A 85 17.32 12.05 9.20
C GLU A 85 16.39 11.01 8.59
N GLU A 86 16.00 11.20 7.34
CA GLU A 86 15.17 10.24 6.63
C GLU A 86 15.94 8.96 6.29
N LEU A 87 17.24 9.07 5.96
CA LEU A 87 18.09 7.89 5.76
C LEU A 87 18.21 7.09 7.06
N LEU A 88 18.44 7.76 8.19
CA LEU A 88 18.49 7.11 9.50
C LEU A 88 17.15 6.43 9.87
N ARG A 89 16.02 7.03 9.52
CA ARG A 89 14.70 6.40 9.70
C ARG A 89 14.58 5.12 8.89
N LEU A 90 15.02 5.15 7.62
CA LEU A 90 15.04 3.95 6.78
C LEU A 90 15.90 2.84 7.38
N GLU A 91 17.10 3.18 7.89
CA GLU A 91 17.99 2.23 8.58
C GLU A 91 17.36 1.65 9.85
N LEU A 92 16.67 2.47 10.65
CA LEU A 92 15.95 2.01 11.85
C LEU A 92 14.77 1.09 11.52
N ASP A 93 14.16 1.25 10.35
CA ASP A 93 13.11 0.39 9.82
C ASP A 93 13.66 -0.90 9.16
N GLY A 94 14.99 -1.10 9.19
CA GLY A 94 15.66 -2.28 8.62
C GLY A 94 15.98 -2.16 7.14
N TRP A 95 15.94 -0.95 6.56
CA TRP A 95 16.28 -0.66 5.17
C TRP A 95 17.69 -0.07 5.04
N ASP A 96 18.70 -0.84 5.42
CA ASP A 96 20.10 -0.39 5.39
C ASP A 96 20.59 -0.23 3.95
N LEU A 97 21.31 0.88 3.69
CA LEU A 97 22.07 1.05 2.46
C LEU A 97 23.44 0.37 2.59
N PRO A 98 23.76 -0.67 1.79
CA PRO A 98 25.08 -1.30 1.79
C PRO A 98 26.18 -0.29 1.49
N GLN A 99 27.35 -0.52 2.03
CA GLN A 99 28.51 0.30 1.75
C GLN A 99 28.86 0.26 0.25
N THR A 100 28.90 1.42 -0.40
CA THR A 100 29.16 1.56 -1.84
C THR A 100 29.98 2.81 -2.12
N ARG A 101 30.31 3.07 -3.37
CA ARG A 101 30.91 4.33 -3.80
C ARG A 101 30.04 5.51 -3.41
N CYS A 102 30.63 6.46 -2.71
CA CYS A 102 29.96 7.65 -2.23
C CYS A 102 30.69 8.92 -2.68
N HIS A 103 29.93 9.89 -3.21
CA HIS A 103 30.46 11.22 -3.51
C HIS A 103 29.85 12.24 -2.55
N VAL A 104 30.67 13.16 -2.07
CA VAL A 104 30.22 14.26 -1.18
C VAL A 104 30.00 15.50 -2.01
N THR A 105 28.84 16.12 -1.84
CA THR A 105 28.48 17.36 -2.52
C THR A 105 29.01 18.59 -1.77
N PRO A 106 29.14 19.76 -2.43
CA PRO A 106 29.58 21.01 -1.77
C PRO A 106 28.68 21.46 -0.61
N SER A 107 27.40 21.06 -0.61
CA SER A 107 26.42 21.33 0.44
C SER A 107 26.38 20.27 1.56
N THR A 108 27.41 19.44 1.69
CA THR A 108 27.52 18.32 2.65
C THR A 108 26.54 17.16 2.43
N GLY A 109 25.76 17.17 1.36
CA GLY A 109 24.96 16.04 0.92
C GLY A 109 25.82 14.90 0.36
N ARG A 110 25.20 13.78 0.02
CA ARG A 110 25.92 12.59 -0.50
C ARG A 110 25.17 11.94 -1.64
N HIS A 111 25.93 11.49 -2.66
CA HIS A 111 25.46 10.57 -3.68
C HIS A 111 25.96 9.17 -3.36
N TYR A 112 25.08 8.23 -3.06
CA TYR A 112 25.40 6.80 -2.94
C TYR A 112 25.13 6.12 -4.28
N LEU A 113 26.15 5.53 -4.90
CA LEU A 113 26.09 5.00 -6.26
C LEU A 113 26.00 3.48 -6.21
N TYR A 114 24.94 2.93 -6.79
CA TYR A 114 24.73 1.49 -6.90
C TYR A 114 24.60 1.08 -8.37
N ARG A 115 25.02 -0.16 -8.69
CA ARG A 115 24.81 -0.75 -10.00
C ARG A 115 23.47 -1.48 -10.05
N VAL A 116 22.75 -1.33 -11.16
CA VAL A 116 21.52 -2.05 -11.46
C VAL A 116 21.58 -2.64 -12.87
N SER A 117 21.02 -3.83 -13.05
CA SER A 117 20.90 -4.47 -14.36
C SER A 117 19.79 -3.81 -15.21
N THR A 118 18.74 -3.31 -14.57
CA THR A 118 17.63 -2.61 -15.21
C THR A 118 17.44 -1.26 -14.55
N PRO A 119 17.33 -0.16 -15.33
CA PRO A 119 17.08 1.16 -14.77
C PRO A 119 15.80 1.22 -13.95
N VAL A 120 15.83 2.02 -12.87
CA VAL A 120 14.70 2.25 -11.98
C VAL A 120 14.09 3.63 -12.20
N ARG A 121 12.88 3.85 -11.68
CA ARG A 121 12.21 5.14 -11.71
C ARG A 121 13.04 6.17 -10.96
N GLN A 122 13.29 7.32 -11.59
CA GLN A 122 13.99 8.46 -10.97
C GLN A 122 13.04 9.60 -10.62
N GLY A 123 13.43 10.44 -9.70
CA GLY A 123 12.68 11.65 -9.31
C GLY A 123 13.14 12.22 -7.98
N ALA A 124 12.57 13.37 -7.62
CA ALA A 124 12.77 13.97 -6.32
C ALA A 124 11.90 13.28 -5.26
N ASN A 125 12.46 13.12 -4.05
CA ASN A 125 11.77 12.51 -2.88
C ASN A 125 11.18 11.11 -3.16
N VAL A 126 11.79 10.31 -4.03
CA VAL A 126 11.30 8.97 -4.40
C VAL A 126 11.31 8.02 -3.21
N LEU A 127 12.33 8.06 -2.38
CA LEU A 127 12.47 7.22 -1.20
C LEU A 127 11.86 7.85 0.05
N ALA A 128 12.15 9.13 0.28
CA ALA A 128 11.62 9.94 1.36
C ALA A 128 11.95 11.43 1.10
N PRO A 129 11.37 12.40 1.84
CA PRO A 129 11.73 13.81 1.71
C PRO A 129 13.23 14.05 1.84
N GLY A 130 13.87 14.65 0.81
CA GLY A 130 15.32 14.88 0.78
C GLY A 130 16.16 13.67 0.33
N LEU A 131 15.53 12.58 -0.11
CA LEU A 131 16.17 11.41 -0.72
C LEU A 131 15.70 11.28 -2.17
N ASP A 132 16.46 11.87 -3.08
CA ASP A 132 16.22 11.84 -4.53
C ASP A 132 16.85 10.57 -5.15
N VAL A 133 16.26 10.11 -6.23
CA VAL A 133 16.80 8.99 -7.00
C VAL A 133 17.15 9.45 -8.41
N ARG A 134 18.36 9.12 -8.88
CA ARG A 134 18.82 9.33 -10.26
C ARG A 134 19.10 7.97 -10.91
N SER A 135 18.60 7.78 -12.13
CA SER A 135 18.82 6.57 -12.94
C SER A 135 18.78 6.93 -14.42
N ARG A 136 18.27 6.07 -15.30
CA ARG A 136 18.24 6.33 -16.75
C ARG A 136 17.59 7.68 -17.09
N GLY A 137 18.26 8.47 -17.92
CA GLY A 137 17.82 9.82 -18.29
C GLY A 137 18.29 10.93 -17.35
N GLY A 138 18.92 10.57 -16.21
CA GLY A 138 19.49 11.47 -15.25
C GLY A 138 21.02 11.54 -15.28
N TYR A 139 21.57 12.42 -14.45
CA TYR A 139 22.99 12.52 -14.20
C TYR A 139 23.27 13.07 -12.81
N VAL A 140 24.50 12.90 -12.36
CA VAL A 140 25.01 13.57 -11.15
C VAL A 140 26.34 14.26 -11.46
N VAL A 141 26.66 15.28 -10.68
CA VAL A 141 27.95 15.97 -10.80
C VAL A 141 29.04 15.13 -10.10
N GLY A 142 30.09 14.83 -10.83
CA GLY A 142 31.18 13.98 -10.39
C GLY A 142 32.25 14.68 -9.56
N PRO A 143 33.06 13.89 -8.80
CA PRO A 143 34.21 14.37 -8.04
C PRO A 143 35.21 15.14 -8.92
N GLY A 144 35.90 16.11 -8.30
CA GLY A 144 36.79 17.03 -9.01
C GLY A 144 36.08 18.27 -9.59
N SER A 145 34.74 18.25 -9.65
CA SER A 145 33.92 19.41 -10.04
C SER A 145 33.84 20.44 -8.93
N ALA A 146 33.80 21.72 -9.28
CA ALA A 146 33.68 22.83 -8.35
C ALA A 146 32.43 23.68 -8.63
N LEU A 147 31.76 24.10 -7.57
CA LEU A 147 30.73 25.12 -7.55
C LEU A 147 31.22 26.31 -6.69
N VAL A 148 30.47 27.39 -6.67
CA VAL A 148 30.78 28.54 -5.82
C VAL A 148 30.85 28.15 -4.33
N GLN A 149 30.06 27.17 -3.91
CA GLN A 149 29.96 26.73 -2.51
C GLN A 149 31.02 25.69 -2.11
N GLY A 150 31.77 25.09 -3.05
CA GLY A 150 32.78 24.09 -2.74
C GLY A 150 33.02 23.09 -3.88
N VAL A 151 33.66 21.98 -3.55
CA VAL A 151 34.11 20.96 -4.51
C VAL A 151 33.46 19.61 -4.21
N TYR A 152 33.09 18.87 -5.26
CA TYR A 152 32.67 17.47 -5.15
C TYR A 152 33.89 16.58 -4.88
N SER A 153 33.78 15.66 -3.92
CA SER A 153 34.83 14.76 -3.52
C SER A 153 34.33 13.32 -3.39
N VAL A 154 35.27 12.36 -3.27
CA VAL A 154 34.96 10.95 -3.02
C VAL A 154 35.04 10.67 -1.52
N ALA A 155 34.11 9.90 -0.99
CA ALA A 155 34.12 9.33 0.34
C ALA A 155 33.80 7.82 0.30
N GLY A 156 34.32 7.06 1.24
CA GLY A 156 34.00 5.62 1.38
C GLY A 156 34.69 4.70 0.37
N SER A 157 33.98 3.65 -0.05
CA SER A 157 34.49 2.63 -0.98
C SER A 157 34.74 3.20 -2.38
N SER A 158 35.74 2.64 -3.08
CA SER A 158 35.99 2.92 -4.49
C SER A 158 35.07 2.10 -5.43
N ALA A 159 34.54 0.96 -4.95
CA ALA A 159 33.68 0.08 -5.73
C ALA A 159 32.22 0.56 -5.76
N VAL A 160 31.57 0.38 -6.90
CA VAL A 160 30.12 0.56 -7.07
C VAL A 160 29.45 -0.80 -6.88
N GLU A 161 28.79 -0.97 -5.72
CA GLU A 161 28.17 -2.24 -5.35
C GLU A 161 26.80 -2.41 -6.02
N PRO A 162 26.29 -3.65 -6.17
CA PRO A 162 24.92 -3.89 -6.62
C PRO A 162 23.92 -3.24 -5.67
N ALA A 163 22.85 -2.66 -6.24
CA ALA A 163 21.76 -2.11 -5.45
C ALA A 163 21.07 -3.23 -4.65
N PRO A 164 20.75 -3.03 -3.35
CA PRO A 164 19.97 -4.00 -2.59
C PRO A 164 18.57 -4.12 -3.17
N HIS A 165 18.00 -5.32 -3.10
CA HIS A 165 16.71 -5.64 -3.72
C HIS A 165 15.58 -4.71 -3.26
N TRP A 166 15.52 -4.42 -1.97
CA TRP A 166 14.51 -3.51 -1.41
C TRP A 166 14.56 -2.10 -2.03
N LEU A 167 15.78 -1.60 -2.36
CA LEU A 167 15.95 -0.27 -2.96
C LEU A 167 15.41 -0.25 -4.39
N ILE A 168 15.66 -1.31 -5.15
CA ILE A 168 15.13 -1.48 -6.52
C ILE A 168 13.60 -1.55 -6.50
N GLU A 169 13.04 -2.37 -5.61
CA GLU A 169 11.59 -2.50 -5.46
C GLU A 169 10.91 -1.19 -5.06
N ARG A 170 11.50 -0.46 -4.11
CA ARG A 170 10.94 0.80 -3.61
C ARG A 170 10.97 1.92 -4.66
N CYS A 171 11.99 1.95 -5.52
CA CYS A 171 12.05 2.85 -6.66
C CYS A 171 11.07 2.47 -7.78
N GLY A 172 10.80 1.17 -7.95
CA GLY A 172 10.04 0.62 -9.06
C GLY A 172 10.80 0.63 -10.38
N ALA A 173 10.35 -0.19 -11.35
CA ALA A 173 10.97 -0.25 -12.67
C ALA A 173 10.74 1.05 -13.47
N ASP A 174 11.74 1.43 -14.26
CA ASP A 174 11.59 2.49 -15.26
C ASP A 174 10.84 1.93 -16.48
N THR A 175 9.55 2.20 -16.56
CA THR A 175 8.67 1.73 -17.64
C THR A 175 8.68 2.62 -18.87
N ARG A 176 9.53 3.64 -18.95
CA ARG A 176 9.63 4.55 -20.10
C ARG A 176 10.11 3.80 -21.33
N PRO A 177 9.43 3.91 -22.48
CA PRO A 177 9.89 3.28 -23.73
C PRO A 177 11.22 3.91 -24.18
N GLU A 178 12.07 3.10 -24.80
CA GLU A 178 13.24 3.63 -25.52
C GLU A 178 12.75 4.53 -26.64
N SER A 179 13.32 5.73 -26.72
CA SER A 179 12.94 6.79 -27.65
C SER A 179 12.75 6.27 -29.07
N GLY A 180 11.53 6.43 -29.64
CA GLY A 180 11.35 6.20 -31.09
C GLY A 180 9.98 5.77 -31.59
N VAL A 181 8.95 5.66 -30.77
CA VAL A 181 7.59 5.36 -31.27
C VAL A 181 6.83 6.67 -31.51
N ARG A 182 6.67 7.07 -32.77
CA ARG A 182 5.70 8.10 -33.17
C ARG A 182 4.30 7.50 -33.00
N HIS A 183 3.52 8.03 -32.04
CA HIS A 183 2.09 7.75 -31.98
C HIS A 183 1.38 8.59 -33.04
N ASP A 184 0.48 7.98 -33.80
CA ASP A 184 -0.37 8.68 -34.76
C ASP A 184 -1.24 9.71 -34.01
N ALA A 185 -1.17 10.97 -34.45
CA ALA A 185 -1.95 12.06 -33.90
C ALA A 185 -3.45 11.86 -34.25
N VAL A 186 -4.31 12.10 -33.26
CA VAL A 186 -5.76 12.14 -33.48
C VAL A 186 -6.08 13.37 -34.32
N ALA A 187 -6.86 13.22 -35.38
CA ALA A 187 -7.31 14.36 -36.22
C ALA A 187 -8.29 15.22 -35.40
N VAL A 188 -7.83 16.36 -34.93
CA VAL A 188 -8.59 17.30 -34.08
C VAL A 188 -8.90 18.55 -34.91
N ASN A 189 -10.12 19.13 -34.70
CA ASN A 189 -10.44 20.45 -35.25
C ASN A 189 -9.64 21.53 -34.49
N PRO A 190 -8.70 22.26 -35.19
CA PRO A 190 -7.81 23.22 -34.53
C PRO A 190 -8.55 24.35 -33.81
N ASP A 191 -9.65 24.84 -34.40
CA ASP A 191 -10.43 25.96 -33.81
C ASP A 191 -11.13 25.55 -32.49
N HIS A 192 -11.53 24.29 -32.39
CA HIS A 192 -12.12 23.75 -31.14
C HIS A 192 -11.04 23.50 -30.09
N ALA A 193 -9.87 22.98 -30.49
CA ALA A 193 -8.75 22.77 -29.58
C ALA A 193 -8.27 24.10 -28.98
N ASN A 194 -8.10 25.12 -29.81
CA ASN A 194 -7.63 26.44 -29.37
C ASN A 194 -8.61 27.10 -28.39
N ARG A 195 -9.92 27.11 -28.66
CA ARG A 195 -10.92 27.67 -27.73
C ARG A 195 -10.97 26.95 -26.39
N ARG A 196 -10.77 25.65 -26.36
CA ARG A 196 -10.70 24.89 -25.10
C ARG A 196 -9.43 25.22 -24.34
N ALA A 197 -8.30 25.36 -25.05
CA ALA A 197 -7.03 25.76 -24.46
C ALA A 197 -7.07 27.18 -23.87
N GLU A 198 -7.66 28.14 -24.59
CA GLU A 198 -7.90 29.51 -24.09
C GLU A 198 -8.66 29.49 -22.76
N TRP A 199 -9.81 28.81 -22.76
CA TRP A 199 -10.62 28.68 -21.54
C TRP A 199 -9.85 28.02 -20.38
N TYR A 200 -9.10 26.93 -20.65
CA TYR A 200 -8.29 26.23 -19.64
C TYR A 200 -7.19 27.14 -19.08
N LEU A 201 -6.49 27.86 -19.93
CA LEU A 201 -5.40 28.76 -19.53
C LEU A 201 -5.90 29.95 -18.69
N GLU A 202 -7.12 30.42 -18.94
CA GLU A 202 -7.71 31.54 -18.20
C GLU A 202 -8.30 31.10 -16.85
N HIS A 203 -8.86 29.89 -16.74
CA HIS A 203 -9.70 29.49 -15.59
C HIS A 203 -9.09 28.38 -14.73
N ASP A 204 -8.54 27.32 -15.35
CA ASP A 204 -8.16 26.09 -14.65
C ASP A 204 -6.64 25.91 -14.48
N ALA A 205 -5.83 26.46 -15.40
CA ALA A 205 -4.37 26.28 -15.35
C ALA A 205 -3.78 27.01 -14.15
N LEU A 206 -3.11 26.28 -13.27
CA LEU A 206 -2.40 26.85 -12.13
C LEU A 206 -1.21 27.68 -12.60
N PRO A 207 -0.97 28.88 -12.05
CA PRO A 207 0.21 29.68 -12.39
C PRO A 207 1.49 29.03 -11.85
N ALA A 208 2.61 29.23 -12.54
CA ALA A 208 3.91 28.84 -12.02
C ALA A 208 4.36 29.81 -10.93
N ILE A 209 4.88 29.26 -9.82
CA ILE A 209 5.38 30.04 -8.67
C ILE A 209 6.86 29.72 -8.50
N GLN A 210 7.71 30.74 -8.47
CA GLN A 210 9.15 30.58 -8.32
C GLN A 210 9.48 29.91 -6.98
N GLY A 211 10.32 28.86 -7.02
CA GLY A 211 10.69 28.09 -5.82
C GLY A 211 9.68 27.03 -5.35
N GLN A 212 8.49 26.94 -5.98
CA GLN A 212 7.46 25.93 -5.69
C GLN A 212 7.21 24.96 -6.85
N GLY A 213 8.23 24.63 -7.64
CA GLY A 213 8.10 23.69 -8.75
C GLY A 213 7.54 24.31 -10.04
N GLY A 214 7.78 25.62 -10.27
CA GLY A 214 7.29 26.36 -11.44
C GLY A 214 7.62 25.68 -12.78
N ASP A 215 8.80 25.07 -12.90
CA ASP A 215 9.21 24.29 -14.10
C ASP A 215 8.26 23.11 -14.37
N GLN A 216 7.90 22.36 -13.33
CA GLN A 216 7.00 21.23 -13.44
C GLN A 216 5.58 21.68 -13.80
N THR A 217 5.11 22.77 -13.17
CA THR A 217 3.79 23.36 -13.48
C THR A 217 3.72 23.79 -14.95
N THR A 218 4.75 24.50 -15.45
CA THR A 218 4.83 24.92 -16.85
C THR A 218 4.80 23.73 -17.81
N PHE A 219 5.57 22.68 -17.50
CA PHE A 219 5.56 21.43 -18.28
C PHE A 219 4.18 20.79 -18.33
N CYS A 220 3.51 20.67 -17.18
CA CYS A 220 2.17 20.07 -17.10
C CYS A 220 1.11 20.87 -17.88
N VAL A 221 1.16 22.20 -17.81
CA VAL A 221 0.23 23.06 -18.55
C VAL A 221 0.46 22.90 -20.05
N ALA A 222 1.70 22.93 -20.53
CA ALA A 222 2.03 22.71 -21.93
C ALA A 222 1.66 21.32 -22.44
N ALA A 223 1.91 20.28 -21.64
CA ALA A 223 1.51 18.91 -21.95
C ALA A 223 -0.02 18.77 -22.07
N LYS A 224 -0.79 19.48 -21.25
CA LYS A 224 -2.26 19.50 -21.31
C LYS A 224 -2.77 20.14 -22.60
N LEU A 225 -2.12 21.20 -23.09
CA LEU A 225 -2.46 21.80 -24.40
C LEU A 225 -2.20 20.81 -25.56
N LYS A 226 -1.09 20.08 -25.51
CA LYS A 226 -0.81 19.01 -26.48
C LYS A 226 -1.91 17.93 -26.45
N ASP A 227 -2.32 17.51 -25.24
CA ASP A 227 -3.39 16.51 -25.05
C ASP A 227 -4.74 16.98 -25.60
N MET A 228 -5.00 18.29 -25.57
CA MET A 228 -6.18 18.90 -26.20
C MET A 228 -6.08 18.98 -27.73
N GLY A 229 -4.90 18.75 -28.32
CA GLY A 229 -4.66 18.79 -29.75
C GLY A 229 -4.25 20.17 -30.30
N VAL A 230 -3.80 21.07 -29.43
CA VAL A 230 -3.23 22.37 -29.86
C VAL A 230 -1.88 22.14 -30.49
N LEU A 231 -1.56 22.89 -31.55
CA LEU A 231 -0.24 22.86 -32.18
C LEU A 231 0.80 23.54 -31.27
N GLU A 232 2.05 23.09 -31.36
CA GLU A 232 3.14 23.55 -30.48
C GLU A 232 3.33 25.09 -30.53
N ASP A 233 3.42 25.65 -31.72
CA ASP A 233 3.57 27.10 -31.89
C ASP A 233 2.39 27.90 -31.34
N THR A 234 1.16 27.38 -31.53
CA THR A 234 -0.07 27.99 -30.99
C THR A 234 -0.11 27.88 -29.47
N ALA A 235 0.32 26.75 -28.92
CA ALA A 235 0.38 26.57 -27.46
C ALA A 235 1.36 27.55 -26.81
N THR A 236 2.52 27.79 -27.42
CA THR A 236 3.48 28.78 -26.95
C THR A 236 2.87 30.18 -26.92
N MET A 237 2.17 30.58 -27.98
CA MET A 237 1.49 31.89 -28.04
C MET A 237 0.37 32.01 -27.01
N LEU A 238 -0.50 31.02 -26.90
CA LEU A 238 -1.60 31.03 -25.94
C LEU A 238 -1.09 31.05 -24.48
N MET A 239 -0.04 30.28 -24.18
CA MET A 239 0.58 30.32 -22.85
C MET A 239 1.24 31.66 -22.59
N TRP A 240 1.89 32.25 -23.57
CA TRP A 240 2.51 33.58 -23.45
C TRP A 240 1.48 34.67 -23.15
N ASP A 241 0.37 34.69 -23.90
CA ASP A 241 -0.63 35.75 -23.81
C ASP A 241 -1.58 35.60 -22.60
N LEU A 242 -2.01 34.38 -22.27
CA LEU A 242 -3.09 34.14 -21.31
C LEU A 242 -2.61 33.60 -19.96
N TRP A 243 -1.53 32.81 -19.95
CA TRP A 243 -1.10 32.11 -18.75
C TRP A 243 0.16 32.71 -18.11
N ASN A 244 1.17 33.05 -18.88
CA ASN A 244 2.45 33.57 -18.40
C ASN A 244 2.31 34.85 -17.56
N PRO A 245 1.41 35.80 -17.91
CA PRO A 245 1.17 36.98 -17.08
C PRO A 245 0.61 36.69 -15.68
N ARG A 246 0.05 35.51 -15.48
CA ARG A 246 -0.49 35.04 -14.18
C ARG A 246 0.55 34.39 -13.30
N CYS A 247 1.73 34.06 -13.85
CA CYS A 247 2.80 33.41 -13.13
C CYS A 247 3.54 34.38 -12.20
N GLU A 248 3.95 33.86 -11.05
CA GLU A 248 4.81 34.60 -10.12
C GLU A 248 6.27 34.48 -10.58
N SER A 249 6.84 35.54 -11.11
CA SER A 249 8.00 35.62 -12.02
C SER A 249 7.67 35.01 -13.39
N PRO A 250 7.00 35.79 -14.28
CA PRO A 250 6.73 35.34 -15.65
C PRO A 250 8.01 34.93 -16.38
N TRP A 251 7.88 33.91 -17.22
CA TRP A 251 8.98 33.40 -18.04
C TRP A 251 9.32 34.37 -19.18
N GLU A 252 10.60 34.46 -19.54
CA GLU A 252 10.98 35.08 -20.82
C GLU A 252 10.52 34.17 -21.98
N LEU A 253 10.24 34.76 -23.15
CA LEU A 253 9.65 34.05 -24.29
C LEU A 253 10.49 32.84 -24.73
N ASP A 254 11.81 33.02 -24.83
CA ASP A 254 12.72 31.93 -25.27
C ASP A 254 12.78 30.80 -24.21
N GLU A 255 12.54 31.09 -22.93
CA GLU A 255 12.49 30.07 -21.87
C GLU A 255 11.17 29.31 -21.92
N LEU A 256 10.05 30.04 -22.09
CA LEU A 256 8.72 29.43 -22.23
C LEU A 256 8.67 28.51 -23.47
N GLU A 257 9.17 28.98 -24.61
CA GLU A 257 9.26 28.19 -25.83
C GLU A 257 10.01 26.88 -25.65
N LYS A 258 11.19 26.92 -24.99
CA LYS A 258 11.95 25.70 -24.65
C LYS A 258 11.17 24.73 -23.76
N LYS A 259 10.39 25.26 -22.79
CA LYS A 259 9.59 24.43 -21.90
C LYS A 259 8.40 23.81 -22.61
N VAL A 260 7.72 24.54 -23.47
CA VAL A 260 6.64 24.03 -24.32
C VAL A 260 7.19 22.97 -25.30
N HIS A 261 8.31 23.25 -25.96
CA HIS A 261 8.98 22.27 -26.83
C HIS A 261 9.32 20.97 -26.09
N ASN A 262 9.86 21.07 -24.87
CA ASN A 262 10.16 19.90 -24.06
C ASN A 262 8.88 19.12 -23.67
N ALA A 263 7.80 19.81 -23.35
CA ALA A 263 6.52 19.16 -23.05
C ALA A 263 5.94 18.44 -24.27
N TYR A 264 5.99 19.04 -25.44
CA TYR A 264 5.51 18.43 -26.69
C TYR A 264 6.36 17.22 -27.12
N ARG A 265 7.65 17.25 -26.83
CA ARG A 265 8.59 16.18 -27.20
C ARG A 265 8.60 15.02 -26.18
N TYR A 266 8.43 15.30 -24.89
CA TYR A 266 8.68 14.34 -23.81
C TYR A 266 7.45 13.99 -22.98
N SER A 267 6.28 14.64 -23.17
CA SER A 267 5.05 14.17 -22.55
C SER A 267 4.55 12.89 -23.22
N GLU A 268 3.94 12.03 -22.44
CA GLU A 268 3.67 10.63 -22.82
C GLU A 268 2.46 10.47 -23.75
N ASN A 269 1.51 11.41 -23.73
CA ASN A 269 0.27 11.33 -24.49
C ASN A 269 0.45 11.71 -25.96
N PRO A 270 -0.22 11.05 -26.93
CA PRO A 270 -0.29 11.53 -28.29
C PRO A 270 -1.10 12.84 -28.37
N PRO A 271 -0.77 13.76 -29.31
CA PRO A 271 -1.51 14.99 -29.50
C PRO A 271 -3.01 14.72 -29.74
N GLY A 272 -3.90 15.45 -29.06
CA GLY A 272 -5.35 15.37 -29.25
C GLY A 272 -6.05 14.26 -28.47
N VAL A 273 -5.38 13.55 -27.57
CA VAL A 273 -5.97 12.45 -26.80
C VAL A 273 -7.19 12.89 -25.95
N ASP A 274 -7.18 14.13 -25.46
CA ASP A 274 -8.27 14.73 -24.68
C ASP A 274 -9.26 15.54 -25.54
N SER A 275 -9.22 15.39 -26.88
CA SER A 275 -10.16 16.06 -27.76
C SER A 275 -11.54 15.39 -27.74
N PRO A 276 -12.62 16.14 -27.97
CA PRO A 276 -13.94 15.54 -28.17
C PRO A 276 -13.93 14.51 -29.29
N GLU A 277 -13.18 14.75 -30.36
CA GLU A 277 -13.04 13.84 -31.47
C GLU A 277 -12.43 12.50 -31.04
N ALA A 278 -11.44 12.51 -30.13
CA ALA A 278 -10.89 11.29 -29.53
C ALA A 278 -11.91 10.61 -28.61
N ALA A 279 -12.65 11.39 -27.83
CA ALA A 279 -13.70 10.88 -26.93
C ALA A 279 -14.88 10.28 -27.71
N PHE A 280 -15.25 10.89 -28.86
CA PHE A 280 -16.37 10.45 -29.70
C PHE A 280 -15.94 9.51 -30.84
N ALA A 281 -14.66 9.28 -31.05
CA ALA A 281 -14.18 8.34 -32.08
C ALA A 281 -14.73 6.90 -31.89
N ASN A 282 -15.26 6.58 -30.71
CA ASN A 282 -15.82 5.29 -30.35
C ASN A 282 -17.29 5.40 -29.84
N VAL A 283 -17.98 6.53 -30.01
CA VAL A 283 -19.42 6.64 -29.68
C VAL A 283 -20.19 6.28 -30.95
N PRO A 284 -21.04 5.23 -30.93
CA PRO A 284 -21.96 4.97 -32.05
C PRO A 284 -22.90 6.17 -32.21
N ILE A 285 -23.09 6.64 -33.43
CA ILE A 285 -24.07 7.67 -33.77
C ILE A 285 -25.46 7.08 -33.49
N GLU A 286 -26.11 7.50 -32.42
CA GLU A 286 -27.51 7.22 -32.18
C GLU A 286 -28.36 8.03 -33.18
N GLY A 287 -28.89 7.34 -34.17
CA GLY A 287 -29.77 7.96 -35.18
C GLY A 287 -30.04 7.14 -36.43
N ALA A 288 -29.50 5.95 -36.53
CA ALA A 288 -29.93 4.96 -37.51
C ALA A 288 -30.61 3.81 -36.75
N GLU A 289 -31.94 3.71 -36.80
CA GLU A 289 -32.66 2.48 -36.55
C GLU A 289 -32.23 1.45 -37.61
N GLU A 290 -31.04 0.88 -37.46
CA GLU A 290 -30.70 -0.37 -38.09
C GLU A 290 -31.38 -1.46 -37.23
N ASN A 291 -32.21 -2.27 -37.85
CA ASN A 291 -32.62 -3.58 -37.35
C ASN A 291 -31.34 -4.29 -36.86
N LYS A 292 -31.11 -4.27 -35.53
CA LYS A 292 -30.03 -5.07 -34.91
C LYS A 292 -30.42 -6.53 -35.11
N GLU A 293 -29.97 -7.16 -36.17
CA GLU A 293 -29.82 -8.61 -36.18
C GLU A 293 -29.01 -8.97 -34.94
N VAL A 294 -29.64 -9.69 -33.99
CA VAL A 294 -28.99 -10.16 -32.78
C VAL A 294 -27.77 -10.97 -33.20
N HIS A 295 -26.58 -10.43 -32.97
CA HIS A 295 -25.36 -11.08 -33.44
C HIS A 295 -25.24 -12.47 -32.76
N PRO A 296 -24.92 -13.53 -33.53
CA PRO A 296 -24.90 -14.88 -32.97
C PRO A 296 -23.99 -15.06 -31.75
N TYR A 297 -23.03 -14.16 -31.55
CA TYR A 297 -22.12 -14.18 -30.41
C TYR A 297 -22.62 -13.41 -29.16
N ASP A 298 -23.75 -12.69 -29.25
CA ASP A 298 -24.28 -11.90 -28.13
C ASP A 298 -24.60 -12.77 -26.91
N LYS A 299 -25.01 -14.02 -27.17
CA LYS A 299 -25.24 -14.99 -26.10
C LYS A 299 -23.95 -15.35 -25.35
N LEU A 300 -22.81 -15.47 -26.05
CA LEU A 300 -21.50 -15.70 -25.43
C LEU A 300 -21.04 -14.43 -24.72
N ASN A 301 -21.22 -13.26 -25.34
CA ASN A 301 -20.86 -11.97 -24.75
C ASN A 301 -21.59 -11.65 -23.44
N LYS A 302 -22.81 -12.18 -23.27
CA LYS A 302 -23.57 -11.98 -22.04
C LYS A 302 -22.84 -12.51 -20.81
N ASP A 303 -22.29 -13.72 -20.94
CA ASP A 303 -21.78 -14.48 -19.80
C ASP A 303 -20.24 -14.66 -19.83
N HIS A 304 -19.59 -14.34 -20.96
CA HIS A 304 -18.15 -14.55 -21.13
C HIS A 304 -17.42 -13.24 -21.47
N ALA A 305 -16.18 -13.16 -21.01
CA ALA A 305 -15.29 -12.05 -21.30
C ALA A 305 -13.85 -12.55 -21.51
N PHE A 306 -13.17 -12.03 -22.51
CA PHE A 306 -11.75 -12.26 -22.70
C PHE A 306 -10.95 -11.33 -21.81
N VAL A 307 -9.91 -11.83 -21.13
CA VAL A 307 -9.04 -11.03 -20.28
C VAL A 307 -7.59 -11.44 -20.41
N ILE A 308 -6.69 -10.47 -20.30
CA ILE A 308 -5.25 -10.72 -20.16
C ILE A 308 -4.87 -10.43 -18.70
N ALA A 309 -4.49 -11.48 -17.97
CA ALA A 309 -4.10 -11.37 -16.57
C ALA A 309 -3.01 -12.40 -16.24
N GLY A 310 -2.08 -12.08 -15.34
CA GLY A 310 -0.99 -12.99 -14.94
C GLY A 310 -0.13 -13.46 -16.14
N GLY A 311 0.15 -12.57 -17.11
CA GLY A 311 0.95 -12.94 -18.30
C GLY A 311 0.26 -13.89 -19.30
N GLY A 312 -1.00 -14.28 -19.05
CA GLY A 312 -1.77 -15.20 -19.88
C GLY A 312 -3.13 -14.64 -20.32
N ALA A 313 -3.71 -15.27 -21.36
CA ALA A 313 -5.06 -14.96 -21.82
C ALA A 313 -6.06 -15.97 -21.26
N HIS A 314 -7.15 -15.50 -20.68
CA HIS A 314 -8.19 -16.30 -20.06
C HIS A 314 -9.57 -15.86 -20.51
N ILE A 315 -10.56 -16.74 -20.30
CA ILE A 315 -11.98 -16.41 -20.44
C ILE A 315 -12.59 -16.36 -19.04
N LEU A 316 -13.14 -15.23 -18.67
CA LEU A 316 -13.99 -15.11 -17.49
C LEU A 316 -15.39 -15.54 -17.85
N TRP A 317 -15.94 -16.46 -17.09
CA TRP A 317 -17.33 -16.94 -17.24
C TRP A 317 -18.14 -16.50 -16.03
N GLU A 318 -19.07 -15.57 -16.25
CA GLU A 318 -20.05 -15.17 -15.24
C GLU A 318 -21.14 -16.24 -15.15
N THR A 319 -21.21 -16.95 -14.04
CA THR A 319 -22.13 -18.06 -13.80
C THR A 319 -22.69 -18.00 -12.38
N SER A 320 -23.48 -18.97 -11.97
CA SER A 320 -23.94 -19.14 -10.60
C SER A 320 -23.35 -20.42 -10.00
N ASP A 321 -23.08 -20.37 -8.70
CA ASP A 321 -22.68 -21.57 -7.95
C ASP A 321 -23.89 -22.47 -7.65
N GLN A 322 -23.67 -23.59 -6.95
CA GLN A 322 -24.72 -24.54 -6.56
C GLN A 322 -25.81 -23.94 -5.65
N HIS A 323 -25.60 -22.73 -5.11
CA HIS A 323 -26.55 -21.98 -4.27
C HIS A 323 -27.14 -20.78 -5.00
N ASP A 324 -27.06 -20.75 -6.35
CA ASP A 324 -27.48 -19.66 -7.23
C ASP A 324 -26.85 -18.30 -6.94
N LYS A 325 -25.69 -18.30 -6.29
CA LYS A 325 -24.88 -17.10 -6.09
C LYS A 325 -24.01 -16.88 -7.32
N GLY A 326 -24.13 -15.67 -7.89
CA GLY A 326 -23.31 -15.28 -9.03
C GLY A 326 -21.82 -15.46 -8.74
N THR A 327 -21.09 -16.16 -9.59
CA THR A 327 -19.65 -16.38 -9.50
C THR A 327 -18.95 -16.06 -10.83
N VAL A 328 -17.64 -15.90 -10.81
CA VAL A 328 -16.82 -15.74 -12.02
C VAL A 328 -15.79 -16.85 -12.04
N GLU A 329 -15.89 -17.72 -13.02
CA GLU A 329 -14.94 -18.79 -13.24
C GLU A 329 -13.89 -18.37 -14.26
N HIS A 330 -12.65 -18.83 -14.05
CA HIS A 330 -11.54 -18.61 -14.97
C HIS A 330 -11.35 -19.85 -15.82
N LEU A 331 -11.71 -19.77 -17.08
CA LEU A 331 -11.49 -20.84 -18.07
C LEU A 331 -10.22 -20.53 -18.88
N ASP A 332 -9.41 -21.56 -19.15
CA ASP A 332 -8.41 -21.44 -20.21
C ASP A 332 -9.09 -21.45 -21.60
N ILE A 333 -8.40 -20.89 -22.60
CA ILE A 333 -8.95 -20.77 -23.95
C ILE A 333 -9.24 -22.15 -24.57
N GLY A 334 -8.47 -23.19 -24.22
CA GLY A 334 -8.68 -24.57 -24.68
C GLY A 334 -9.97 -25.15 -24.11
N ALA A 335 -10.18 -25.04 -22.79
CA ALA A 335 -11.41 -25.48 -22.14
C ALA A 335 -12.64 -24.74 -22.68
N PHE A 336 -12.56 -23.42 -22.89
CA PHE A 336 -13.62 -22.63 -23.52
C PHE A 336 -13.95 -23.15 -24.94
N LYS A 337 -12.93 -23.37 -25.78
CA LYS A 337 -13.13 -23.92 -27.14
C LYS A 337 -13.76 -25.31 -27.12
N LEU A 338 -13.33 -26.18 -26.20
CA LEU A 338 -13.89 -27.55 -26.05
C LEU A 338 -15.35 -27.51 -25.57
N LYS A 339 -15.69 -26.66 -24.61
CA LYS A 339 -17.06 -26.47 -24.11
C LYS A 339 -18.05 -26.14 -25.23
N PHE A 340 -17.65 -25.32 -26.17
CA PHE A 340 -18.48 -24.84 -27.29
C PHE A 340 -18.17 -25.53 -28.63
N ALA A 341 -17.31 -26.55 -28.64
CA ALA A 341 -16.93 -27.28 -29.86
C ALA A 341 -18.14 -27.91 -30.62
N PRO A 342 -19.19 -28.40 -29.97
CA PRO A 342 -20.37 -28.94 -30.67
C PRO A 342 -21.18 -27.88 -31.43
N ILE A 343 -21.11 -26.59 -31.01
CA ILE A 343 -21.87 -25.51 -31.61
C ILE A 343 -21.08 -24.97 -32.81
N LYS A 344 -21.47 -25.38 -34.01
CA LYS A 344 -20.83 -25.01 -35.27
C LYS A 344 -21.55 -23.85 -35.94
N MET A 345 -20.76 -22.99 -36.60
CA MET A 345 -21.25 -21.90 -37.45
C MET A 345 -20.57 -21.95 -38.80
N LYS A 346 -21.34 -21.69 -39.86
CA LYS A 346 -20.81 -21.53 -41.21
C LYS A 346 -20.25 -20.13 -41.39
N VAL A 347 -18.97 -20.06 -41.75
CA VAL A 347 -18.30 -18.81 -42.16
C VAL A 347 -17.75 -19.02 -43.54
N GLY A 348 -18.44 -18.48 -44.54
CA GLY A 348 -18.13 -18.76 -45.94
C GLY A 348 -18.33 -20.23 -46.30
N LYS A 349 -17.28 -20.94 -46.73
CA LYS A 349 -17.31 -22.34 -47.08
C LYS A 349 -16.89 -23.30 -45.95
N THR A 350 -16.46 -22.80 -44.78
CA THR A 350 -15.95 -23.59 -43.67
C THR A 350 -16.91 -23.58 -42.46
N GLU A 351 -16.99 -24.70 -41.77
CA GLU A 351 -17.67 -24.78 -40.46
C GLU A 351 -16.64 -24.67 -39.32
N THR A 352 -16.80 -23.71 -38.44
CA THR A 352 -15.95 -23.51 -37.24
C THR A 352 -16.78 -23.39 -35.99
N SER A 353 -16.19 -23.67 -34.81
CA SER A 353 -16.94 -23.54 -33.55
C SER A 353 -17.26 -22.08 -33.24
N ILE A 354 -18.40 -21.83 -32.64
CA ILE A 354 -18.83 -20.50 -32.21
C ILE A 354 -17.79 -19.81 -31.30
N ALA A 355 -17.13 -20.59 -30.44
CA ALA A 355 -16.09 -20.10 -29.54
C ALA A 355 -14.87 -19.56 -30.29
N SER A 356 -14.42 -20.27 -31.36
CA SER A 356 -13.29 -19.81 -32.17
C SER A 356 -13.62 -18.49 -32.89
N GLN A 357 -14.83 -18.39 -33.43
CA GLN A 357 -15.30 -17.18 -34.10
C GLN A 357 -15.49 -16.00 -33.14
N TRP A 358 -16.05 -16.26 -31.95
CA TRP A 358 -16.18 -15.24 -30.91
C TRP A 358 -14.82 -14.68 -30.45
N LEU A 359 -13.78 -15.54 -30.34
CA LEU A 359 -12.43 -15.11 -29.99
C LEU A 359 -11.81 -14.14 -31.03
N GLU A 360 -12.21 -14.23 -32.27
CA GLU A 360 -11.75 -13.38 -33.38
C GLU A 360 -12.66 -12.16 -33.58
N TRP A 361 -13.85 -12.18 -33.02
CA TRP A 361 -14.86 -11.14 -33.21
C TRP A 361 -14.48 -9.84 -32.48
N LYS A 362 -14.45 -8.70 -33.20
CA LYS A 362 -14.09 -7.39 -32.64
C LYS A 362 -15.06 -6.89 -31.55
N GLY A 363 -16.32 -7.33 -31.58
CA GLY A 363 -17.35 -6.96 -30.61
C GLY A 363 -17.35 -7.80 -29.33
N ARG A 364 -16.42 -8.74 -29.16
CA ARG A 364 -16.30 -9.52 -27.91
C ARG A 364 -15.98 -8.63 -26.73
N ARG A 365 -16.54 -8.95 -25.56
CA ARG A 365 -16.09 -8.34 -24.30
C ARG A 365 -14.64 -8.70 -24.07
N ALA A 366 -13.76 -7.71 -24.03
CA ALA A 366 -12.32 -7.90 -23.84
C ALA A 366 -11.78 -6.84 -22.87
N TYR A 367 -10.92 -7.27 -21.94
CA TYR A 367 -10.39 -6.45 -20.88
C TYR A 367 -8.87 -6.62 -20.76
N ASP A 368 -8.20 -5.53 -20.38
CA ASP A 368 -6.75 -5.47 -20.19
C ASP A 368 -6.28 -6.08 -18.87
N GLY A 369 -7.21 -6.47 -18.01
CA GLY A 369 -6.93 -7.09 -16.73
C GLY A 369 -8.17 -7.23 -15.86
N ILE A 370 -7.93 -7.65 -14.61
CA ILE A 370 -8.95 -7.86 -13.59
C ILE A 370 -8.68 -6.89 -12.43
N VAL A 371 -9.74 -6.30 -11.87
CA VAL A 371 -9.65 -5.48 -10.66
C VAL A 371 -10.77 -5.84 -9.70
N PHE A 372 -10.54 -5.59 -8.42
CA PHE A 372 -11.58 -5.60 -7.41
C PHE A 372 -11.78 -4.18 -6.88
N SER A 373 -12.79 -3.48 -7.41
CA SER A 373 -13.12 -2.08 -7.09
C SER A 373 -14.56 -1.99 -6.59
N PRO A 374 -14.80 -2.27 -5.30
CA PRO A 374 -16.11 -2.19 -4.71
C PRO A 374 -16.72 -0.79 -4.83
N GLY A 375 -18.02 -0.72 -5.11
CA GLY A 375 -18.76 0.53 -5.31
C GLY A 375 -18.66 1.12 -6.72
N GLN A 376 -17.82 0.57 -7.60
CA GLN A 376 -17.72 1.00 -9.00
C GLN A 376 -18.48 0.07 -9.95
N ASN A 377 -18.63 0.51 -11.21
CA ASN A 377 -19.30 -0.25 -12.26
C ASN A 377 -18.60 -1.58 -12.56
N LYS A 378 -19.29 -2.45 -13.32
CA LYS A 378 -18.77 -3.76 -13.79
C LYS A 378 -17.47 -3.63 -14.60
N GLU A 379 -17.23 -2.47 -15.20
CA GLU A 379 -16.06 -2.13 -15.98
C GLU A 379 -15.40 -0.90 -15.38
N VAL A 380 -14.10 -0.97 -15.15
CA VAL A 380 -13.30 0.14 -14.62
C VAL A 380 -12.31 0.55 -15.69
N THR A 381 -12.43 1.77 -16.17
CA THR A 381 -11.47 2.33 -17.11
C THR A 381 -10.50 3.23 -16.35
N THR A 382 -9.23 2.95 -16.49
CA THR A 382 -8.16 3.79 -15.95
C THR A 382 -7.37 4.38 -17.10
N GLY A 383 -7.09 5.68 -17.04
CA GLY A 383 -6.19 6.38 -17.95
C GLY A 383 -5.04 6.95 -17.14
N LEU A 384 -3.91 6.26 -17.08
CA LEU A 384 -2.62 6.83 -16.73
C LEU A 384 -1.82 6.87 -18.03
N ASN A 385 -1.33 8.06 -18.40
CA ASN A 385 -0.41 8.24 -19.53
C ASN A 385 -0.98 7.93 -20.92
N GLY A 386 -2.22 8.35 -21.23
CA GLY A 386 -2.80 8.27 -22.58
C GLY A 386 -3.20 6.88 -23.06
N SER A 387 -2.90 5.82 -22.31
CA SER A 387 -3.34 4.46 -22.60
C SER A 387 -4.59 4.15 -21.77
N ARG A 388 -5.76 4.26 -22.42
CA ARG A 388 -7.03 3.86 -21.80
C ARG A 388 -7.08 2.35 -21.70
N LYS A 389 -6.97 1.82 -20.47
CA LYS A 389 -7.14 0.39 -20.16
C LYS A 389 -8.49 0.16 -19.51
N THR A 390 -9.18 -0.87 -19.96
CA THR A 390 -10.47 -1.28 -19.39
C THR A 390 -10.31 -2.61 -18.66
N TYR A 391 -10.67 -2.62 -17.39
CA TYR A 391 -10.53 -3.77 -16.51
C TYR A 391 -11.89 -4.38 -16.20
N PHE A 392 -11.94 -5.71 -16.14
CA PHE A 392 -13.08 -6.43 -15.61
C PHE A 392 -13.14 -6.27 -14.09
N ASN A 393 -14.20 -5.68 -13.58
CA ASN A 393 -14.36 -5.51 -12.13
C ASN A 393 -15.04 -6.75 -11.54
N LEU A 394 -14.44 -7.35 -10.54
CA LEU A 394 -15.01 -8.50 -9.82
C LEU A 394 -16.12 -8.11 -8.84
N TRP A 395 -16.29 -6.82 -8.55
CA TRP A 395 -17.38 -6.33 -7.74
C TRP A 395 -18.74 -6.53 -8.43
N ARG A 396 -19.71 -7.13 -7.72
CA ARG A 396 -21.06 -7.43 -8.25
C ARG A 396 -22.19 -6.83 -7.42
N GLY A 397 -21.86 -5.91 -6.50
CA GLY A 397 -22.84 -5.30 -5.60
C GLY A 397 -23.12 -6.14 -4.36
N PHE A 398 -24.06 -5.68 -3.59
CA PHE A 398 -24.62 -6.39 -2.45
C PHE A 398 -25.69 -7.39 -2.90
N SER A 399 -25.95 -8.43 -2.10
CA SER A 399 -26.95 -9.45 -2.43
C SER A 399 -28.39 -8.96 -2.36
N TYR A 400 -28.60 -7.85 -1.68
CA TYR A 400 -29.92 -7.26 -1.49
C TYR A 400 -29.95 -5.81 -1.95
N SER A 401 -31.11 -5.34 -2.41
CA SER A 401 -31.37 -3.91 -2.57
C SER A 401 -31.86 -3.32 -1.24
N PRO A 402 -31.46 -2.09 -0.88
CA PRO A 402 -31.88 -1.48 0.36
C PRO A 402 -33.41 -1.22 0.36
N ALA A 403 -34.05 -1.40 1.50
CA ALA A 403 -35.45 -1.02 1.68
C ALA A 403 -35.67 0.50 1.56
N ALA A 404 -36.92 0.94 1.43
CA ALA A 404 -37.22 2.35 1.45
C ALA A 404 -36.79 3.03 2.76
N VAL A 405 -36.49 4.34 2.68
CA VAL A 405 -36.11 5.11 3.88
C VAL A 405 -37.27 5.07 4.90
N GLY A 406 -36.92 4.84 6.16
CA GLY A 406 -37.91 4.72 7.26
C GLY A 406 -38.58 3.34 7.39
N SER A 407 -38.20 2.35 6.57
CA SER A 407 -38.66 0.98 6.75
C SER A 407 -38.19 0.40 8.09
N SER A 408 -39.07 -0.34 8.76
CA SER A 408 -38.77 -1.08 9.99
C SER A 408 -39.08 -2.57 9.81
N HIS A 409 -38.38 -3.42 10.52
CA HIS A 409 -38.59 -4.85 10.52
C HIS A 409 -38.07 -5.48 11.80
N ARG A 410 -38.81 -6.41 12.40
CA ARG A 410 -38.43 -7.11 13.64
C ARG A 410 -37.03 -7.72 13.60
N ALA A 411 -36.60 -8.18 12.43
CA ALA A 411 -35.24 -8.71 12.25
C ALA A 411 -34.14 -7.72 12.64
N LEU A 412 -34.32 -6.43 12.29
CA LEU A 412 -33.40 -5.36 12.65
C LEU A 412 -33.33 -5.19 14.18
N ASP A 413 -34.49 -5.19 14.86
CA ASP A 413 -34.54 -5.04 16.31
C ASP A 413 -33.81 -6.19 17.02
N LEU A 414 -34.03 -7.44 16.59
CA LEU A 414 -33.34 -8.63 17.10
C LEU A 414 -31.83 -8.57 16.85
N PHE A 415 -31.41 -8.12 15.67
CA PHE A 415 -29.99 -7.96 15.35
C PHE A 415 -29.33 -6.88 16.20
N LEU A 416 -29.97 -5.74 16.38
CA LEU A 416 -29.46 -4.64 17.20
C LEU A 416 -29.43 -5.00 18.68
N GLU A 417 -30.47 -5.68 19.18
CA GLU A 417 -30.51 -6.20 20.56
C GLU A 417 -29.31 -7.13 20.84
N HIS A 418 -29.14 -8.15 19.96
CA HIS A 418 -28.02 -9.09 20.09
C HIS A 418 -26.66 -8.38 20.03
N THR A 419 -26.49 -7.46 19.07
CA THR A 419 -25.23 -6.73 18.90
C THR A 419 -24.92 -5.84 20.09
N ARG A 420 -25.91 -5.09 20.60
CA ARG A 420 -25.73 -4.14 21.71
C ARG A 420 -25.55 -4.86 23.05
N LEU A 421 -26.47 -5.75 23.38
CA LEU A 421 -26.53 -6.34 24.72
C LEU A 421 -25.61 -7.54 24.87
N ASN A 422 -25.52 -8.40 23.86
CA ASN A 422 -24.76 -9.65 23.99
C ASN A 422 -23.33 -9.55 23.43
N VAL A 423 -23.17 -8.96 22.24
CA VAL A 423 -21.84 -8.83 21.60
C VAL A 423 -21.02 -7.73 22.27
N CYS A 424 -21.62 -6.59 22.57
CA CYS A 424 -20.95 -5.43 23.17
C CYS A 424 -21.18 -5.29 24.68
N GLY A 425 -21.84 -6.26 25.32
CA GLY A 425 -22.07 -6.25 26.77
C GLY A 425 -22.83 -5.03 27.29
N GLY A 426 -23.67 -4.38 26.48
CA GLY A 426 -24.37 -3.14 26.81
C GLY A 426 -23.52 -1.87 26.73
N ASN A 427 -22.25 -1.96 26.31
CA ASN A 427 -21.39 -0.80 26.13
C ASN A 427 -21.79 -0.02 24.86
N GLU A 428 -22.38 1.16 25.06
CA GLU A 428 -22.90 2.01 23.99
C GLU A 428 -21.82 2.51 23.04
N LEU A 429 -20.62 2.86 23.53
CA LEU A 429 -19.53 3.34 22.69
C LEU A 429 -19.00 2.22 21.81
N LEU A 430 -18.82 1.04 22.39
CA LEU A 430 -18.36 -0.14 21.65
C LEU A 430 -19.40 -0.58 20.61
N SER A 431 -20.69 -0.56 20.98
CA SER A 431 -21.80 -0.85 20.07
C SER A 431 -21.87 0.13 18.90
N ARG A 432 -21.73 1.44 19.20
CA ARG A 432 -21.69 2.49 18.18
C ARG A 432 -20.51 2.27 17.23
N TRP A 433 -19.35 1.92 17.74
CA TRP A 433 -18.17 1.66 16.93
C TRP A 433 -18.37 0.43 16.03
N LEU A 434 -18.86 -0.69 16.57
CA LEU A 434 -19.07 -1.94 15.80
C LEU A 434 -20.13 -1.76 14.70
N LEU A 435 -21.27 -1.15 15.02
CA LEU A 435 -22.32 -0.85 14.03
C LEU A 435 -21.80 0.12 12.96
N GLY A 436 -21.02 1.12 13.38
CA GLY A 436 -20.33 2.03 12.46
C GLY A 436 -19.34 1.32 11.55
N TYR A 437 -18.60 0.31 12.05
CA TYR A 437 -17.68 -0.49 11.24
C TYR A 437 -18.44 -1.29 10.15
N PHE A 438 -19.59 -1.87 10.49
CA PHE A 438 -20.45 -2.53 9.51
C PHE A 438 -21.10 -1.54 8.54
N ALA A 439 -21.47 -0.37 9.00
CA ALA A 439 -21.95 0.71 8.17
C ALA A 439 -20.88 1.22 7.19
N HIS A 440 -19.64 1.41 7.67
CA HIS A 440 -18.50 1.76 6.83
C HIS A 440 -18.22 0.69 5.75
N LEU A 441 -18.44 -0.58 6.06
CA LEU A 441 -18.29 -1.67 5.10
C LEU A 441 -19.26 -1.53 3.91
N VAL A 442 -20.49 -1.08 4.14
CA VAL A 442 -21.51 -0.94 3.08
C VAL A 442 -21.52 0.45 2.44
N GLN A 443 -21.23 1.52 3.18
CA GLN A 443 -21.18 2.88 2.65
C GLN A 443 -19.91 3.16 1.87
N ARG A 444 -18.76 2.60 2.32
CA ARG A 444 -17.43 2.83 1.76
C ARG A 444 -16.70 1.51 1.52
N PRO A 445 -17.25 0.61 0.70
CA PRO A 445 -16.65 -0.71 0.47
C PRO A 445 -15.27 -0.63 -0.19
N TYR A 446 -14.96 0.48 -0.84
CA TYR A 446 -13.66 0.78 -1.48
C TYR A 446 -12.57 1.24 -0.48
N GLU A 447 -12.94 1.65 0.73
CA GLU A 447 -12.01 2.00 1.81
C GLU A 447 -11.73 0.76 2.68
N LYS A 448 -10.46 0.57 3.06
CA LYS A 448 -10.06 -0.54 3.93
C LYS A 448 -9.67 -0.01 5.29
N PRO A 449 -10.38 -0.36 6.38
CA PRO A 449 -9.93 -0.14 7.74
C PRO A 449 -8.68 -0.97 8.05
N LEU A 450 -7.82 -0.46 8.94
CA LEU A 450 -6.61 -1.15 9.39
C LEU A 450 -6.83 -2.01 10.63
N VAL A 451 -8.09 -2.32 10.95
CA VAL A 451 -8.53 -3.06 12.14
C VAL A 451 -9.30 -4.32 11.74
N ALA A 452 -8.93 -5.44 12.34
CA ALA A 452 -9.67 -6.70 12.30
C ALA A 452 -10.59 -6.82 13.52
N LEU A 453 -11.77 -7.43 13.33
CA LEU A 453 -12.69 -7.72 14.41
C LEU A 453 -12.36 -9.09 15.05
N VAL A 454 -12.38 -9.19 16.36
CA VAL A 454 -12.19 -10.45 17.09
C VAL A 454 -13.37 -10.69 18.03
N PHE A 455 -14.09 -11.78 17.81
CA PHE A 455 -15.24 -12.19 18.63
C PHE A 455 -14.84 -13.38 19.51
N ARG A 456 -14.72 -13.14 20.81
CA ARG A 456 -14.37 -14.14 21.82
C ARG A 456 -15.61 -14.50 22.65
N GLY A 457 -15.75 -15.75 23.05
CA GLY A 457 -16.82 -16.18 23.97
C GLY A 457 -17.10 -17.67 23.88
N GLY A 458 -17.92 -18.19 24.80
CA GLY A 458 -18.26 -19.59 24.91
C GLY A 458 -18.98 -20.16 23.66
N LYS A 459 -19.16 -21.49 23.64
CA LYS A 459 -19.93 -22.15 22.56
C LYS A 459 -21.41 -21.80 22.68
N GLY A 460 -22.06 -21.48 21.55
CA GLY A 460 -23.50 -21.23 21.48
C GLY A 460 -23.95 -19.87 21.97
N VAL A 461 -23.04 -18.90 22.17
CA VAL A 461 -23.40 -17.51 22.58
C VAL A 461 -23.78 -16.60 21.41
N GLY A 462 -23.69 -17.07 20.16
CA GLY A 462 -24.14 -16.34 18.97
C GLY A 462 -23.06 -15.49 18.28
N LYS A 463 -21.77 -15.77 18.48
CA LYS A 463 -20.65 -15.07 17.82
C LYS A 463 -20.83 -14.98 16.29
N ASN A 464 -21.11 -16.12 15.65
CA ASN A 464 -21.27 -16.20 14.18
C ASN A 464 -22.56 -15.50 13.71
N ALA A 465 -23.59 -15.45 14.56
CA ALA A 465 -24.90 -14.92 14.18
C ALA A 465 -24.83 -13.47 13.67
N CYS A 466 -24.02 -12.61 14.33
CA CYS A 466 -23.83 -11.23 13.88
C CYS A 466 -23.10 -11.20 12.52
N ILE A 467 -22.00 -11.94 12.39
CA ILE A 467 -21.12 -11.92 11.22
C ILE A 467 -21.78 -12.53 9.98
N GLU A 468 -22.55 -13.61 10.15
CA GLU A 468 -23.30 -14.24 9.05
C GLU A 468 -24.38 -13.32 8.47
N ARG A 469 -25.03 -12.47 9.29
CA ARG A 469 -26.05 -11.52 8.81
C ARG A 469 -25.40 -10.42 7.95
N ILE A 470 -24.26 -9.90 8.39
CA ILE A 470 -23.48 -8.96 7.56
C ILE A 470 -22.92 -9.65 6.32
N GLY A 471 -22.44 -10.88 6.46
CA GLY A 471 -21.95 -11.69 5.34
C GLY A 471 -23.02 -11.96 4.29
N ALA A 472 -24.27 -12.20 4.69
CA ALA A 472 -25.38 -12.37 3.76
C ALA A 472 -25.63 -11.14 2.89
N LEU A 473 -25.44 -9.91 3.41
CA LEU A 473 -25.51 -8.69 2.61
C LEU A 473 -24.43 -8.63 1.53
N LEU A 474 -23.22 -9.14 1.86
CA LEU A 474 -22.07 -9.14 0.96
C LEU A 474 -22.12 -10.27 -0.09
N GLY A 475 -22.87 -11.33 0.19
CA GLY A 475 -23.02 -12.49 -0.68
C GLY A 475 -21.70 -13.15 -1.05
N ARG A 476 -21.34 -13.14 -2.33
CA ARG A 476 -20.11 -13.73 -2.86
C ARG A 476 -18.81 -13.04 -2.39
N HIS A 477 -18.91 -11.85 -1.83
CA HIS A 477 -17.77 -11.09 -1.30
C HIS A 477 -17.51 -11.38 0.18
N PHE A 478 -18.19 -12.39 0.73
CA PHE A 478 -18.01 -12.90 2.09
C PHE A 478 -17.52 -14.33 2.08
N LEU A 479 -16.48 -14.61 2.85
CA LEU A 479 -15.99 -15.95 3.09
C LEU A 479 -15.88 -16.20 4.59
N LEU A 480 -16.58 -17.23 5.09
CA LEU A 480 -16.45 -17.77 6.44
C LEU A 480 -15.85 -19.17 6.34
N THR A 481 -14.77 -19.42 7.07
CA THR A 481 -14.09 -20.72 7.07
C THR A 481 -13.42 -21.03 8.39
N SER A 482 -13.42 -22.30 8.80
CA SER A 482 -12.61 -22.82 9.90
C SER A 482 -11.27 -23.43 9.43
N ASN A 483 -11.04 -23.48 8.12
CA ASN A 483 -9.85 -24.09 7.56
C ASN A 483 -8.71 -23.09 7.44
N ARG A 484 -7.70 -23.26 8.32
CA ARG A 484 -6.50 -22.41 8.37
C ARG A 484 -5.74 -22.29 7.04
N ARG A 485 -5.84 -23.31 6.15
CA ARG A 485 -5.15 -23.27 4.84
C ARG A 485 -5.61 -22.11 3.96
N TYR A 486 -6.81 -21.57 4.19
CA TYR A 486 -7.29 -20.38 3.49
C TYR A 486 -6.55 -19.10 3.90
N LEU A 487 -5.85 -19.10 5.04
CA LEU A 487 -5.01 -17.97 5.44
C LEU A 487 -3.54 -18.16 5.04
N VAL A 488 -2.97 -19.36 5.30
CA VAL A 488 -1.52 -19.61 5.15
C VAL A 488 -1.15 -20.47 3.96
N GLY A 489 -2.12 -20.91 3.17
CA GLY A 489 -1.88 -21.74 1.96
C GLY A 489 -1.32 -20.89 0.82
N ASN A 490 -0.59 -21.54 -0.08
CA ASN A 490 0.04 -20.90 -1.24
C ASN A 490 -1.00 -20.35 -2.24
N PHE A 491 -2.18 -20.99 -2.35
CA PHE A 491 -3.21 -20.58 -3.30
C PHE A 491 -4.29 -19.76 -2.59
N ASN A 492 -4.36 -18.49 -2.90
CA ASN A 492 -5.22 -17.50 -2.24
C ASN A 492 -6.27 -16.86 -3.16
N GLY A 493 -6.59 -17.50 -4.29
CA GLY A 493 -7.58 -17.02 -5.25
C GLY A 493 -8.95 -16.65 -4.65
N HIS A 494 -9.32 -17.21 -3.49
CA HIS A 494 -10.53 -16.88 -2.74
C HIS A 494 -10.53 -15.46 -2.17
N LEU A 495 -9.37 -14.80 -2.04
CA LEU A 495 -9.24 -13.42 -1.58
C LEU A 495 -9.38 -12.41 -2.71
N GLU A 496 -9.38 -12.85 -3.96
CA GLU A 496 -9.40 -11.99 -5.15
C GLU A 496 -10.56 -10.99 -5.18
N ASN A 497 -11.72 -11.42 -4.68
CA ASN A 497 -12.93 -10.62 -4.63
C ASN A 497 -13.57 -10.60 -3.23
N CYS A 498 -12.78 -10.88 -2.20
CA CYS A 498 -13.26 -10.96 -0.83
C CYS A 498 -13.28 -9.56 -0.18
N LEU A 499 -14.43 -9.16 0.34
CA LEU A 499 -14.61 -7.91 1.08
C LEU A 499 -14.60 -8.13 2.61
N MET A 500 -15.09 -9.31 3.06
CA MET A 500 -15.01 -9.73 4.46
C MET A 500 -14.62 -11.20 4.56
N PHE A 501 -13.50 -11.47 5.20
CA PHE A 501 -12.96 -12.80 5.45
C PHE A 501 -13.05 -13.13 6.93
N ALA A 502 -13.88 -14.10 7.28
CA ALA A 502 -14.12 -14.54 8.63
C ALA A 502 -13.47 -15.92 8.87
N LEU A 503 -12.62 -15.97 9.89
CA LEU A 503 -11.93 -17.16 10.37
C LEU A 503 -12.62 -17.64 11.66
N ASP A 504 -13.32 -18.80 11.59
CA ASP A 504 -13.97 -19.41 12.73
C ASP A 504 -13.07 -20.49 13.35
N GLU A 505 -12.93 -20.45 14.69
CA GLU A 505 -12.04 -21.35 15.45
C GLU A 505 -10.56 -21.30 14.98
N ALA A 506 -10.07 -20.13 14.57
CA ALA A 506 -8.69 -19.94 14.20
C ALA A 506 -7.79 -20.01 15.44
N PHE A 507 -7.06 -21.08 15.58
CA PHE A 507 -6.08 -21.27 16.67
C PHE A 507 -4.67 -20.95 16.17
N TRP A 508 -3.95 -20.08 16.90
CA TRP A 508 -2.68 -19.49 16.47
C TRP A 508 -1.46 -19.92 17.30
N SER A 509 -1.49 -21.01 17.98
CA SER A 509 -0.44 -21.44 18.92
C SER A 509 0.99 -21.33 18.34
N GLY A 510 1.56 -20.11 18.37
CA GLY A 510 2.98 -19.87 18.09
C GLY A 510 3.46 -19.89 16.65
N ASP A 511 2.57 -19.93 15.66
CA ASP A 511 2.94 -19.89 14.24
C ASP A 511 3.21 -18.45 13.76
N LYS A 512 4.50 -18.10 13.73
CA LYS A 512 4.97 -16.77 13.26
C LYS A 512 4.63 -16.48 11.79
N GLN A 513 4.54 -17.50 10.94
CA GLN A 513 4.19 -17.33 9.53
C GLN A 513 2.72 -16.91 9.40
N ALA A 514 1.84 -17.59 10.13
CA ALA A 514 0.42 -17.23 10.14
C ALA A 514 0.18 -15.83 10.71
N GLU A 515 0.94 -15.44 11.74
CA GLU A 515 0.89 -14.09 12.31
C GLU A 515 1.29 -13.02 11.27
N GLY A 516 2.40 -13.24 10.56
CA GLY A 516 2.86 -12.33 9.52
C GLY A 516 1.84 -12.18 8.39
N THR A 517 1.31 -13.31 7.88
CA THR A 517 0.27 -13.32 6.83
C THR A 517 -1.00 -12.61 7.28
N LEU A 518 -1.44 -12.82 8.54
CA LEU A 518 -2.61 -12.13 9.08
C LEU A 518 -2.40 -10.62 9.17
N LYS A 519 -1.24 -10.18 9.66
CA LYS A 519 -0.90 -8.76 9.75
C LYS A 519 -0.88 -8.10 8.37
N ASP A 520 -0.28 -8.77 7.38
CA ASP A 520 -0.28 -8.30 5.99
C ASP A 520 -1.69 -8.28 5.41
N LEU A 521 -2.50 -9.31 5.66
CA LEU A 521 -3.91 -9.33 5.24
C LEU A 521 -4.70 -8.15 5.82
N ILE A 522 -4.43 -7.73 7.07
CA ILE A 522 -5.11 -6.60 7.71
C ILE A 522 -4.60 -5.26 7.16
N THR A 523 -3.29 -5.07 6.98
CA THR A 523 -2.70 -3.75 6.70
C THR A 523 -2.15 -3.59 5.28
N GLY A 524 -1.88 -4.68 4.57
CA GLY A 524 -1.37 -4.66 3.19
C GLY A 524 -2.32 -3.94 2.24
N ARG A 525 -1.77 -3.19 1.29
CA ARG A 525 -2.54 -2.43 0.29
C ARG A 525 -3.02 -3.30 -0.85
N ASP A 526 -2.24 -4.31 -1.19
CA ASP A 526 -2.45 -5.18 -2.34
C ASP A 526 -2.36 -6.64 -1.94
N HIS A 527 -3.03 -7.50 -2.71
CA HIS A 527 -2.87 -8.95 -2.67
C HIS A 527 -2.18 -9.43 -3.94
N VAL A 528 -1.16 -10.24 -3.79
CA VAL A 528 -0.68 -11.10 -4.87
C VAL A 528 -1.58 -12.33 -4.90
N ILE A 529 -2.39 -12.46 -5.94
CA ILE A 529 -3.33 -13.58 -6.11
C ILE A 529 -2.64 -14.69 -6.90
N GLU A 530 -2.61 -15.87 -6.30
CA GLU A 530 -2.06 -17.07 -6.89
C GLU A 530 -3.15 -18.15 -7.05
N HIS A 531 -3.48 -18.47 -8.29
CA HIS A 531 -4.33 -19.59 -8.64
C HIS A 531 -3.48 -20.80 -9.04
N LYS A 532 -3.93 -21.99 -8.74
CA LYS A 532 -3.20 -23.22 -9.11
C LYS A 532 -2.97 -23.29 -10.61
N GLY A 533 -1.70 -23.34 -11.02
CA GLY A 533 -1.30 -23.47 -12.43
C GLY A 533 -1.46 -22.21 -13.27
N LYS A 534 -1.53 -21.02 -12.65
CA LYS A 534 -1.56 -19.73 -13.32
C LYS A 534 -0.48 -18.80 -12.76
N GLU A 535 0.00 -17.88 -13.58
CA GLU A 535 0.90 -16.84 -13.12
C GLU A 535 0.20 -15.91 -12.13
N PRO A 536 0.88 -15.53 -11.03
CA PRO A 536 0.33 -14.63 -10.04
C PRO A 536 0.07 -13.23 -10.62
N TYR A 537 -0.95 -12.54 -10.11
CA TYR A 537 -1.22 -11.14 -10.41
C TYR A 537 -1.70 -10.38 -9.18
N THR A 538 -1.63 -9.07 -9.22
CA THR A 538 -1.92 -8.21 -8.07
C THR A 538 -3.30 -7.59 -8.18
N VAL A 539 -4.06 -7.61 -7.09
CA VAL A 539 -5.32 -6.88 -6.91
C VAL A 539 -5.28 -6.03 -5.64
N ALA A 540 -6.01 -4.92 -5.62
CA ALA A 540 -6.11 -4.10 -4.43
C ALA A 540 -6.77 -4.87 -3.27
N ASN A 541 -6.12 -4.86 -2.10
CA ASN A 541 -6.65 -5.49 -0.90
C ASN A 541 -7.77 -4.64 -0.28
N LYS A 542 -9.01 -5.12 -0.37
CA LYS A 542 -10.19 -4.52 0.27
C LYS A 542 -10.78 -5.40 1.37
N THR A 543 -10.10 -6.49 1.68
CA THR A 543 -10.55 -7.49 2.64
C THR A 543 -10.50 -6.98 4.07
N ARG A 544 -11.63 -7.06 4.76
CA ARG A 544 -11.73 -6.88 6.22
C ARG A 544 -11.70 -8.23 6.89
N VAL A 545 -10.90 -8.35 7.93
CA VAL A 545 -10.69 -9.62 8.63
C VAL A 545 -11.55 -9.68 9.87
N VAL A 546 -12.20 -10.82 10.06
CA VAL A 546 -12.95 -11.18 11.27
C VAL A 546 -12.39 -12.48 11.81
N ILE A 547 -12.14 -12.55 13.11
CA ILE A 547 -11.65 -13.74 13.80
C ILE A 547 -12.66 -14.11 14.87
N ILE A 548 -13.06 -15.37 14.92
CA ILE A 548 -14.03 -15.90 15.87
C ILE A 548 -13.38 -17.05 16.63
N GLY A 549 -13.44 -17.02 17.94
CA GLY A 549 -12.81 -18.06 18.75
C GLY A 549 -13.52 -18.31 20.08
N ASN A 550 -13.23 -19.49 20.68
CA ASN A 550 -13.73 -19.91 21.98
C ASN A 550 -12.65 -19.87 23.06
N GLU A 551 -11.39 -19.75 22.66
CA GLU A 551 -10.24 -19.82 23.56
C GLU A 551 -9.95 -18.47 24.22
N ASP A 552 -9.32 -18.51 25.38
CA ASP A 552 -8.90 -17.28 26.07
C ASP A 552 -7.81 -16.53 25.27
N TRP A 553 -6.98 -17.26 24.53
CA TRP A 553 -5.95 -16.69 23.67
C TRP A 553 -6.23 -17.04 22.20
N ILE A 554 -6.73 -16.05 21.43
CA ILE A 554 -7.19 -16.22 20.05
C ILE A 554 -6.14 -15.73 19.04
N VAL A 555 -5.51 -14.58 19.31
CA VAL A 555 -4.50 -13.98 18.41
C VAL A 555 -3.28 -13.55 19.21
N PRO A 556 -2.07 -13.76 18.68
CA PRO A 556 -0.87 -13.20 19.27
C PRO A 556 -0.85 -11.69 19.02
N VAL A 557 -0.81 -10.90 20.09
CA VAL A 557 -0.78 -9.44 20.04
C VAL A 557 0.45 -8.91 20.78
N SER A 558 1.10 -7.88 20.26
CA SER A 558 2.14 -7.15 20.96
C SER A 558 1.52 -6.20 22.01
N HIS A 559 2.33 -5.69 22.95
CA HIS A 559 1.85 -4.74 23.97
C HIS A 559 1.33 -3.43 23.36
N ASP A 560 1.84 -3.02 22.22
CA ASP A 560 1.47 -1.84 21.43
C ASP A 560 0.44 -2.13 20.32
N GLU A 561 -0.18 -3.31 20.32
CA GLU A 561 -1.11 -3.73 19.28
C GLU A 561 -2.38 -2.87 19.28
N ARG A 562 -2.77 -2.44 18.05
CA ARG A 562 -3.93 -1.57 17.81
C ARG A 562 -4.80 -2.02 16.64
N ARG A 563 -4.48 -3.17 16.02
CA ARG A 563 -5.17 -3.68 14.83
C ARG A 563 -6.33 -4.61 15.12
N PHE A 564 -6.54 -5.00 16.36
CA PHE A 564 -7.58 -5.96 16.72
C PHE A 564 -8.61 -5.34 17.68
N ALA A 565 -9.85 -5.23 17.22
CA ALA A 565 -10.99 -4.82 18.04
C ALA A 565 -11.64 -6.07 18.64
N PHE A 566 -11.52 -6.24 19.97
CA PHE A 566 -12.03 -7.39 20.71
C PHE A 566 -13.45 -7.15 21.21
N PHE A 567 -14.29 -8.18 21.03
CA PHE A 567 -15.67 -8.25 21.51
C PHE A 567 -15.84 -9.54 22.31
N ASP A 568 -15.97 -9.39 23.62
CA ASP A 568 -16.24 -10.50 24.52
C ASP A 568 -17.75 -10.76 24.57
N VAL A 569 -18.18 -11.74 23.77
CA VAL A 569 -19.61 -12.04 23.60
C VAL A 569 -20.15 -12.72 24.84
N GLY A 570 -21.08 -12.07 25.49
CA GLY A 570 -21.65 -12.50 26.76
C GLY A 570 -22.51 -13.77 26.66
N ASP A 571 -22.76 -14.38 27.82
CA ASP A 571 -23.57 -15.61 27.96
C ASP A 571 -25.09 -15.37 27.96
N GLY A 572 -25.56 -14.09 27.83
CA GLY A 572 -26.98 -13.73 27.93
C GLY A 572 -27.90 -14.41 26.91
N ARG A 573 -27.36 -14.85 25.78
CA ARG A 573 -28.06 -15.62 24.72
C ARG A 573 -27.46 -17.01 24.51
N LYS A 574 -26.78 -17.57 25.53
CA LYS A 574 -26.15 -18.88 25.44
C LYS A 574 -27.17 -19.99 25.18
N GLN A 575 -27.02 -20.73 24.07
CA GLN A 575 -27.90 -21.80 23.65
C GLN A 575 -29.38 -21.38 23.40
N ASP A 576 -29.67 -20.10 23.23
CA ASP A 576 -30.98 -19.57 22.92
C ASP A 576 -31.34 -19.83 21.44
N ARG A 577 -31.61 -21.10 21.14
CA ARG A 577 -31.91 -21.55 19.76
C ARG A 577 -33.13 -20.85 19.19
N ALA A 578 -34.15 -20.60 20.02
CA ALA A 578 -35.37 -19.95 19.56
C ALA A 578 -35.13 -18.52 19.08
N PHE A 579 -34.34 -17.76 19.84
CA PHE A 579 -33.97 -16.41 19.47
C PHE A 579 -33.20 -16.36 18.14
N PHE A 580 -32.15 -17.17 17.99
CA PHE A 580 -31.32 -17.19 16.78
C PHE A 580 -32.06 -17.75 15.57
N GLN A 581 -32.98 -18.68 15.75
CA GLN A 581 -33.84 -19.18 14.69
C GLN A 581 -34.80 -18.10 14.24
N THR A 582 -35.49 -17.43 15.15
CA THR A 582 -36.40 -16.32 14.85
C THR A 582 -35.68 -15.20 14.11
N MET A 583 -34.50 -14.80 14.58
CA MET A 583 -33.70 -13.77 13.93
C MET A 583 -33.32 -14.19 12.50
N ARG A 584 -33.01 -15.47 12.25
CA ARG A 584 -32.70 -15.97 10.91
C ARG A 584 -33.92 -15.89 10.00
N GLU A 585 -35.05 -16.47 10.44
CA GLU A 585 -36.30 -16.50 9.68
C GLU A 585 -36.78 -15.10 9.33
N GLU A 586 -36.77 -14.18 10.27
CA GLU A 586 -37.18 -12.79 10.05
C GLU A 586 -36.21 -12.07 9.08
N MET A 587 -34.90 -12.36 9.13
CA MET A 587 -33.94 -11.82 8.16
C MET A 587 -34.24 -12.30 6.74
N GLU A 588 -34.53 -13.58 6.56
CA GLU A 588 -34.85 -14.19 5.26
C GLU A 588 -36.21 -13.67 4.70
N HIS A 589 -37.13 -13.31 5.56
CA HIS A 589 -38.46 -12.79 5.18
C HIS A 589 -38.54 -11.25 5.09
N GLY A 590 -37.48 -10.59 4.66
CA GLY A 590 -37.45 -9.15 4.38
C GLY A 590 -36.58 -8.30 5.30
N GLY A 591 -35.90 -8.91 6.29
CA GLY A 591 -35.03 -8.22 7.21
C GLY A 591 -33.75 -7.69 6.58
N TYR A 592 -33.14 -8.43 5.62
CA TYR A 592 -31.89 -8.00 4.98
C TYR A 592 -31.97 -6.67 4.24
N PRO A 593 -33.00 -6.35 3.42
CA PRO A 593 -33.16 -5.03 2.83
C PRO A 593 -33.22 -3.90 3.87
N VAL A 594 -33.86 -4.14 5.01
CA VAL A 594 -34.02 -3.15 6.10
C VAL A 594 -32.68 -2.99 6.84
N LEU A 595 -31.97 -4.08 7.13
CA LEU A 595 -30.62 -4.03 7.72
C LEU A 595 -29.65 -3.25 6.81
N LEU A 596 -29.67 -3.52 5.50
CA LEU A 596 -28.84 -2.80 4.54
C LEU A 596 -29.16 -1.30 4.53
N ARG A 597 -30.48 -0.93 4.54
CA ARG A 597 -30.90 0.48 4.64
C ARG A 597 -30.40 1.13 5.92
N TYR A 598 -30.57 0.47 7.05
CA TYR A 598 -30.10 0.95 8.35
C TYR A 598 -28.58 1.23 8.34
N LEU A 599 -27.78 0.33 7.80
CA LEU A 599 -26.33 0.49 7.72
C LEU A 599 -25.93 1.60 6.72
N LEU A 600 -26.66 1.77 5.61
CA LEU A 600 -26.39 2.85 4.65
C LEU A 600 -26.72 4.23 5.22
N ASP A 601 -27.70 4.33 6.11
CA ASP A 601 -28.11 5.59 6.75
C ASP A 601 -27.39 5.84 8.08
N TYR A 602 -26.58 4.88 8.57
CA TYR A 602 -25.89 4.98 9.85
C TYR A 602 -24.81 6.08 9.85
N PRO A 603 -24.78 6.98 10.87
CA PRO A 603 -23.81 8.08 10.89
C PRO A 603 -22.38 7.59 11.20
N LEU A 604 -21.44 7.93 10.33
CA LEU A 604 -20.01 7.59 10.50
C LEU A 604 -19.20 8.73 11.14
N SER A 605 -19.78 9.89 11.37
CA SER A 605 -19.09 11.05 11.93
C SER A 605 -18.52 10.76 13.31
N GLY A 606 -17.24 11.11 13.53
CA GLY A 606 -16.53 10.90 14.80
C GLY A 606 -16.14 9.46 15.10
N LEU A 607 -16.18 8.55 14.10
CA LEU A 607 -15.69 7.18 14.21
C LEU A 607 -14.38 7.02 13.41
N ASP A 608 -13.38 6.42 14.04
CA ASP A 608 -12.13 6.02 13.39
C ASP A 608 -12.05 4.48 13.36
N PHE A 609 -11.75 3.92 12.19
CA PHE A 609 -11.60 2.47 11.98
C PHE A 609 -10.16 2.07 11.65
N ASN A 610 -9.21 3.00 11.80
CA ASN A 610 -7.78 2.71 11.63
C ASN A 610 -7.10 2.33 12.95
N GLU A 611 -7.79 2.56 14.08
CA GLU A 611 -7.34 2.18 15.41
C GLU A 611 -8.47 1.42 16.13
N ALA A 612 -8.10 0.30 16.76
CA ALA A 612 -9.05 -0.51 17.51
C ALA A 612 -9.45 0.18 18.82
N PRO A 613 -10.73 0.08 19.23
CA PRO A 613 -11.16 0.58 20.54
C PRO A 613 -10.42 -0.16 21.66
N ALA A 614 -10.06 0.57 22.71
CA ALA A 614 -9.50 -0.02 23.92
C ALA A 614 -10.58 -0.84 24.65
N THR A 615 -10.39 -2.17 24.72
CA THR A 615 -11.31 -3.09 25.38
C THR A 615 -10.56 -3.97 26.37
N GLU A 616 -11.24 -4.49 27.39
CA GLU A 616 -10.67 -5.45 28.33
C GLU A 616 -10.16 -6.70 27.60
N GLY A 617 -10.91 -7.22 26.63
CA GLY A 617 -10.51 -8.35 25.83
C GLY A 617 -9.18 -8.14 25.08
N LEU A 618 -8.92 -6.94 24.56
CA LEU A 618 -7.63 -6.60 23.96
C LEU A 618 -6.52 -6.57 25.03
N ALA A 619 -6.79 -6.00 26.21
CA ALA A 619 -5.84 -5.96 27.30
C ALA A 619 -5.47 -7.37 27.78
N ASP A 620 -6.44 -8.26 27.94
CA ASP A 620 -6.23 -9.68 28.25
C ASP A 620 -5.34 -10.37 27.22
N GLN A 621 -5.63 -10.21 25.94
CA GLN A 621 -4.83 -10.81 24.88
C GLN A 621 -3.39 -10.28 24.88
N LYS A 622 -3.20 -8.99 25.14
CA LYS A 622 -1.86 -8.41 25.32
C LYS A 622 -1.13 -9.11 26.47
N ILE A 623 -1.78 -9.24 27.61
CA ILE A 623 -1.18 -9.90 28.80
C ILE A 623 -0.84 -11.36 28.50
N HIS A 624 -1.73 -12.13 27.87
CA HIS A 624 -1.49 -13.52 27.48
C HIS A 624 -0.34 -13.68 26.48
N SER A 625 -0.14 -12.70 25.60
CA SER A 625 0.92 -12.69 24.59
C SER A 625 2.26 -12.16 25.10
N LEU A 626 2.30 -11.57 26.29
CA LEU A 626 3.53 -11.02 26.86
C LEU A 626 4.56 -12.11 27.21
N ASN A 627 5.81 -11.69 27.22
CA ASN A 627 6.90 -12.48 27.78
C ASN A 627 6.57 -12.92 29.24
N PRO A 628 6.96 -14.14 29.66
CA PRO A 628 6.71 -14.66 31.01
C PRO A 628 7.08 -13.69 32.16
N MET A 629 8.10 -12.84 31.94
CA MET A 629 8.48 -11.84 32.95
C MET A 629 7.40 -10.76 33.09
N TYR A 630 6.83 -10.27 32.04
CA TYR A 630 5.75 -9.29 32.12
C TYR A 630 4.45 -9.90 32.64
N GLN A 631 4.14 -11.17 32.34
CA GLN A 631 3.00 -11.90 32.91
C GLN A 631 3.15 -12.05 34.42
N TRP A 632 4.36 -12.42 34.90
CA TRP A 632 4.67 -12.49 36.32
C TRP A 632 4.57 -11.11 36.96
N TRP A 633 5.10 -10.07 36.33
CA TRP A 633 5.03 -8.71 36.85
C TRP A 633 3.59 -8.22 36.98
N HIS A 634 2.78 -8.43 35.93
CA HIS A 634 1.34 -8.15 35.99
C HIS A 634 0.67 -8.85 37.19
N LYS A 635 0.97 -10.12 37.37
CA LYS A 635 0.40 -10.87 38.52
C LYS A 635 0.86 -10.31 39.86
N CYS A 636 2.11 -9.87 39.99
CA CYS A 636 2.60 -9.16 41.17
C CYS A 636 1.82 -7.86 41.45
N LEU A 637 1.53 -7.09 40.39
CA LEU A 637 0.75 -5.85 40.49
C LEU A 637 -0.71 -6.12 40.85
N THR A 638 -1.30 -7.20 40.32
CA THR A 638 -2.67 -7.63 40.65
C THR A 638 -2.77 -8.00 42.11
N ASP A 639 -1.90 -8.88 42.59
CA ASP A 639 -1.92 -9.39 43.96
C ASP A 639 -1.35 -8.38 45.00
N GLY A 640 -0.79 -7.27 44.54
CA GLY A 640 -0.17 -6.25 45.40
C GLY A 640 1.05 -6.73 46.20
N ARG A 641 1.73 -7.79 45.74
CA ARG A 641 2.92 -8.39 46.36
C ARG A 641 3.85 -9.03 45.34
N ILE A 642 5.12 -9.22 45.69
CA ILE A 642 6.07 -9.93 44.83
C ILE A 642 5.85 -11.45 44.97
N ILE A 643 5.26 -12.07 43.95
CA ILE A 643 4.96 -13.50 43.93
C ILE A 643 6.24 -14.32 43.80
N GLY A 644 6.35 -15.40 44.57
CA GLY A 644 7.54 -16.25 44.65
C GLY A 644 8.60 -15.75 45.63
N ALA A 645 8.37 -14.63 46.30
CA ALA A 645 9.18 -14.11 47.38
C ALA A 645 8.39 -14.00 48.70
N GLU A 646 9.08 -14.12 49.82
CA GLU A 646 8.48 -13.98 51.16
C GLU A 646 8.57 -12.50 51.58
N PHE A 647 7.60 -11.69 51.14
CA PHE A 647 7.40 -10.31 51.54
C PHE A 647 5.99 -10.14 52.06
N GLU A 648 5.85 -9.42 53.19
CA GLU A 648 4.55 -8.93 53.66
C GLU A 648 4.21 -7.63 52.91
N GLY A 649 3.27 -7.71 51.97
CA GLY A 649 2.82 -6.55 51.16
C GLY A 649 3.80 -6.12 50.09
N TRP A 650 3.67 -4.85 49.64
CA TRP A 650 4.50 -4.25 48.60
C TRP A 650 5.78 -3.65 49.19
N PRO A 651 6.97 -4.15 48.82
CA PRO A 651 8.23 -3.72 49.43
C PRO A 651 8.67 -2.35 48.91
N THR A 652 9.39 -1.56 49.69
CA THR A 652 10.04 -0.30 49.28
C THR A 652 11.37 -0.53 48.61
N THR A 653 12.04 -1.64 48.94
CA THR A 653 13.32 -2.05 48.32
C THR A 653 13.35 -3.56 48.17
N VAL A 654 13.96 -4.05 47.07
CA VAL A 654 14.13 -5.49 46.84
C VAL A 654 15.54 -5.75 46.31
N ASP A 655 16.23 -6.71 46.86
CA ASP A 655 17.49 -7.21 46.32
C ASP A 655 17.27 -7.79 44.91
N CYS A 656 18.15 -7.43 43.92
CA CYS A 656 17.98 -7.82 42.55
C CYS A 656 18.00 -9.34 42.35
N GLU A 657 18.85 -10.06 43.08
CA GLU A 657 18.93 -11.52 43.02
C GLU A 657 17.68 -12.18 43.63
N ARG A 658 17.20 -11.62 44.73
CA ARG A 658 15.96 -12.12 45.40
C ARG A 658 14.74 -11.95 44.47
N LEU A 659 14.67 -10.81 43.75
CA LEU A 659 13.62 -10.59 42.76
C LEU A 659 13.71 -11.58 41.60
N ARG A 660 14.93 -11.85 41.10
CA ARG A 660 15.21 -12.85 40.07
C ARG A 660 14.81 -14.26 40.49
N LEU A 661 15.17 -14.65 41.70
CA LEU A 661 14.83 -15.97 42.24
C LEU A 661 13.30 -16.13 42.42
N ALA A 662 12.60 -15.07 42.82
CA ALA A 662 11.13 -15.07 42.91
C ALA A 662 10.49 -15.35 41.56
N PHE A 663 10.95 -14.67 40.51
CA PHE A 663 10.51 -14.91 39.13
C PHE A 663 10.78 -16.34 38.66
N MET A 664 11.99 -16.87 38.94
CA MET A 664 12.34 -18.24 38.55
C MET A 664 11.48 -19.28 39.31
N ARG A 665 11.23 -19.08 40.60
CA ARG A 665 10.37 -19.95 41.41
C ARG A 665 8.94 -20.00 40.89
N TYR A 666 8.35 -18.85 40.57
CA TYR A 666 7.03 -18.73 39.97
C TYR A 666 6.89 -19.51 38.69
N ASN A 667 7.87 -19.37 37.75
CA ASN A 667 7.82 -20.07 36.47
C ASN A 667 8.05 -21.59 36.62
N LYS A 668 8.92 -22.00 37.58
CA LYS A 668 9.14 -23.43 37.87
C LYS A 668 7.85 -24.11 38.36
N GLU A 669 7.12 -23.46 39.25
CA GLU A 669 5.84 -23.97 39.75
C GLU A 669 4.78 -24.11 38.65
N ARG A 670 4.78 -23.21 37.67
CA ARG A 670 3.88 -23.24 36.53
C ARG A 670 4.39 -24.10 35.33
N ARG A 671 5.55 -24.73 35.46
CA ARG A 671 6.21 -25.53 34.40
C ARG A 671 6.46 -24.74 33.11
N VAL A 672 6.68 -23.43 33.22
CA VAL A 672 7.03 -22.58 32.09
C VAL A 672 8.52 -22.77 31.77
N THR A 673 8.83 -23.20 30.54
CA THR A 673 10.22 -23.32 30.07
C THR A 673 10.73 -21.92 29.71
N LEU A 674 11.67 -21.40 30.50
CA LEU A 674 12.39 -20.16 30.19
C LEU A 674 13.54 -20.45 29.22
N TRP A 675 13.70 -19.60 28.21
CA TRP A 675 14.88 -19.64 27.31
C TRP A 675 16.13 -19.20 28.08
N MET A 676 17.26 -19.79 27.77
CA MET A 676 18.54 -19.43 28.39
C MET A 676 18.74 -17.90 28.33
N HIS A 677 19.01 -17.26 29.47
CA HIS A 677 19.27 -15.82 29.66
C HIS A 677 18.06 -14.87 29.72
N GLU A 678 16.81 -15.35 29.83
CA GLU A 678 15.66 -14.43 30.06
C GLU A 678 15.76 -13.71 31.40
N ASP A 679 16.34 -14.35 32.42
CA ASP A 679 16.62 -13.76 33.71
C ASP A 679 17.60 -12.60 33.66
N LEU A 680 18.60 -12.64 32.76
CA LEU A 680 19.56 -11.54 32.56
C LEU A 680 18.92 -10.29 31.95
N LYS A 681 17.80 -10.44 31.24
CA LYS A 681 17.06 -9.33 30.63
C LYS A 681 16.05 -8.71 31.60
N MET A 682 15.76 -9.34 32.74
CA MET A 682 14.72 -8.96 33.68
C MET A 682 14.78 -7.47 34.06
N GLY A 683 15.96 -6.96 34.41
CA GLY A 683 16.12 -5.56 34.78
C GLY A 683 15.77 -4.58 33.68
N LYS A 684 16.08 -4.93 32.42
CA LYS A 684 15.72 -4.13 31.25
C LYS A 684 14.21 -4.16 30.99
N LEU A 685 13.59 -5.34 31.11
CA LEU A 685 12.17 -5.53 30.91
C LEU A 685 11.35 -4.81 31.99
N LEU A 686 11.75 -4.94 33.26
CA LEU A 686 11.11 -4.23 34.39
C LEU A 686 11.21 -2.71 34.20
N LYS A 687 12.38 -2.19 33.81
CA LYS A 687 12.56 -0.77 33.57
C LYS A 687 11.70 -0.25 32.40
N HIS A 688 11.40 -1.09 31.44
CA HIS A 688 10.53 -0.75 30.31
C HIS A 688 9.06 -0.66 30.72
N SER A 689 8.56 -1.59 31.57
CA SER A 689 7.18 -1.58 32.07
C SER A 689 6.96 -0.71 33.28
N THR A 690 8.04 -0.37 34.00
CA THR A 690 8.03 0.44 35.23
C THR A 690 9.20 1.44 35.18
N PRO A 691 9.09 2.53 34.43
CA PRO A 691 10.18 3.50 34.23
C PRO A 691 10.68 4.18 35.49
N SER A 692 9.86 4.31 36.50
CA SER A 692 10.25 4.88 37.82
C SER A 692 11.10 3.96 38.69
N LEU A 693 11.18 2.66 38.38
CA LEU A 693 12.02 1.68 39.09
C LEU A 693 13.50 2.07 38.98
N LYS A 694 14.18 2.20 40.11
CA LYS A 694 15.60 2.59 40.16
C LYS A 694 16.45 1.43 40.71
N ARG A 695 17.52 1.08 40.00
CA ARG A 695 18.53 0.14 40.49
C ARG A 695 19.67 0.91 41.11
N VAL A 696 19.99 0.64 42.33
CA VAL A 696 21.09 1.28 43.08
C VAL A 696 22.00 0.23 43.70
N ARG A 697 23.18 0.64 44.09
CA ARG A 697 24.14 -0.19 44.85
C ARG A 697 23.96 0.13 46.31
N ALA A 698 23.70 -0.88 47.13
CA ALA A 698 23.48 -0.74 48.58
C ALA A 698 24.40 -1.70 49.33
N GLY A 699 24.76 -1.31 50.56
CA GLY A 699 25.70 -2.06 51.43
C GLY A 699 27.07 -1.37 51.60
N GLU A 700 27.81 -1.73 52.60
CA GLU A 700 29.16 -1.22 52.89
C GLU A 700 30.21 -2.31 52.68
N GLY A 701 31.41 -1.95 52.14
CA GLY A 701 32.51 -2.84 51.93
C GLY A 701 32.24 -3.97 50.92
N ASP A 702 32.70 -5.18 51.23
CA ASP A 702 32.60 -6.38 50.35
C ASP A 702 31.14 -6.96 50.29
N SER A 703 30.22 -6.45 51.10
CA SER A 703 28.82 -6.88 51.11
C SER A 703 27.87 -6.04 50.23
N GLN A 704 28.42 -5.30 49.24
CA GLN A 704 27.63 -4.49 48.34
C GLN A 704 26.77 -5.34 47.39
N ALA A 705 25.45 -5.17 47.44
CA ALA A 705 24.49 -5.79 46.52
C ALA A 705 23.73 -4.73 45.71
N TYR A 706 23.22 -5.15 44.55
CA TYR A 706 22.31 -4.31 43.76
C TYR A 706 20.89 -4.52 44.23
N VAL A 707 20.22 -3.42 44.58
CA VAL A 707 18.81 -3.41 44.97
C VAL A 707 17.97 -2.54 44.08
N TYR A 708 16.73 -2.88 43.91
CA TYR A 708 15.71 -2.03 43.31
C TYR A 708 15.05 -1.19 44.41
N ILE A 709 14.99 0.13 44.18
CA ILE A 709 14.09 1.02 44.90
C ILE A 709 12.75 0.90 44.21
N MET A 710 11.78 0.34 44.91
CA MET A 710 10.44 0.07 44.39
C MET A 710 9.58 1.34 44.48
N PRO A 711 8.94 1.77 43.39
CA PRO A 711 7.89 2.76 43.47
C PRO A 711 6.69 2.22 44.26
N THR A 712 5.79 3.08 44.68
CA THR A 712 4.53 2.61 45.32
C THR A 712 3.75 1.73 44.34
N LEU A 713 2.92 0.84 44.87
CA LEU A 713 2.11 -0.06 44.05
C LEU A 713 1.25 0.72 43.04
N ASP A 714 0.66 1.83 43.46
CA ASP A 714 -0.17 2.68 42.59
C ASP A 714 0.62 3.31 41.43
N VAL A 715 1.86 3.72 41.68
CA VAL A 715 2.75 4.22 40.63
C VAL A 715 3.08 3.11 39.64
N CYS A 716 3.42 1.91 40.13
CA CYS A 716 3.71 0.77 39.26
C CYS A 716 2.48 0.35 38.44
N ARG A 717 1.28 0.37 39.03
CA ARG A 717 0.00 0.12 38.36
C ARG A 717 -0.30 1.17 37.27
N ALA A 718 -0.08 2.45 37.56
CA ALA A 718 -0.25 3.53 36.59
C ALA A 718 0.73 3.41 35.39
N GLU A 719 2.00 3.12 35.67
CA GLU A 719 3.00 2.92 34.65
C GLU A 719 2.70 1.67 33.79
N TRP A 720 2.19 0.60 34.42
CA TRP A 720 1.72 -0.59 33.71
C TRP A 720 0.56 -0.28 32.77
N ALA A 721 -0.42 0.53 33.22
CA ALA A 721 -1.55 0.95 32.38
C ALA A 721 -1.08 1.71 31.12
N VAL A 722 -0.06 2.55 31.25
CA VAL A 722 0.58 3.22 30.13
C VAL A 722 1.30 2.20 29.21
N PHE A 723 2.04 1.25 29.80
CA PHE A 723 2.79 0.25 29.05
C PHE A 723 1.90 -0.63 28.15
N ILE A 724 0.74 -1.09 28.65
CA ILE A 724 -0.22 -1.90 27.88
C ILE A 724 -1.23 -1.05 27.09
N ASN A 725 -1.19 0.27 27.23
CA ASN A 725 -2.18 1.20 26.66
C ASN A 725 -3.63 0.83 27.04
N HIS A 726 -3.87 0.53 28.32
CA HIS A 726 -5.19 0.20 28.87
C HIS A 726 -5.27 0.46 30.38
N GLN A 727 -6.40 1.04 30.83
CA GLN A 727 -6.72 1.18 32.27
C GLN A 727 -7.16 -0.18 32.81
N THR A 728 -6.34 -0.80 33.65
CA THR A 728 -6.65 -2.09 34.28
C THR A 728 -7.42 -1.83 35.56
N GLU A 729 -8.59 -2.44 35.71
CA GLU A 729 -9.26 -2.52 37.03
C GLU A 729 -8.54 -3.54 37.91
N TRP A 730 -7.94 -3.07 39.01
CA TRP A 730 -7.20 -3.93 39.91
C TRP A 730 -8.16 -4.49 40.97
N GLU A 731 -8.36 -5.82 41.00
CA GLU A 731 -9.17 -6.47 42.00
C GLU A 731 -8.61 -6.15 43.41
N GLY A 732 -9.41 -5.59 44.30
CA GLY A 732 -9.09 -5.41 45.70
C GLY A 732 -8.79 -3.96 46.18
N LEU A 733 -9.36 -2.95 45.55
CA LEU A 733 -9.48 -1.59 46.13
C LEU A 733 -10.81 -1.40 46.79
#